data_4a4404a77d06c326ede7f68655121e76
#
_entry.id   4a4404a77d06c326ede7f68655121e76
#
_cell.length_a   1.000
_cell.length_b   1.000
_cell.length_c   1.000
_cell.angle_alpha   90.00
_cell.angle_beta   90.00
_cell.angle_gamma   90.00
#
_symmetry.space_group_name_H-M   'P 1'
#
loop_
_entity.id
_entity.type
_entity.pdbx_description
1 polymer ?
#
loop_
_entity_poly.entity_id
_entity_poly.type
_entity_poly.pdbx_seq_one_letter_code
_entity_poly.pdbx_strand_id
1 'polypeptide(L)'
;SVLASLVMPAISATEGTSVAGGDVSYNGGSYSYKDANSVTIKSYDAVGSGKDQSKKIEFNVEFDFDKGEMTNRYIYFPIDDNVSLPEGGIPSDGTWGDVEDTHFDEGHGISGKYRVDEIDGKKYLFIEFDERYQHKNEKDAISGKASFEGNVKRKDTDTGDKTTVEIGGQTVEIDGFTPLTMSAIKDASETADGVRWTITVDNPAKKPLDRIEDELFKDAVDGSFTVSPEGAGSYDASSGKFVFSDGFSEENVTISYTTPYPTSDPNFVMSGKVENKSTTYDKDGNGVKADKTIYSESKKDKISKTGKNVDYDNNEVTWEIVVSNPSGADLKGYHLYDEAFPDAKPGSFALKADDGSDVKYTLNGNTLTFDDKTTASKITIEYVTAIDPDKAETTNTVKMQRPDKSQPWSDITSSETVYNRYQISKSGWIDNNTLGIIKWEVTVKCNDKNSTLKGKTITDNMLKAGQIVSIKVGNDTFDATVASDGELVLPDRIGDNNEVVISYETKVADYDLGDPDSNGNYAVKNTAGIDGFHSDKTVYYKPVNEKSKTVLGISQDGSSVTYKWQVEVKQTNGSFRGKTISDIMNATSNDGKSIKSVLDTDSIIMYVQRNGTGSYEKLDSSNYTVVSNADNTSFEIKFNDSEEFDNINLVQIQYSSTVDVTGLDEGTIINVNNKATYKGETFGPSADKTKFTIGDSSKAPYEKY
;
A
#
# COMPACT_ATOMS: atom_id res chain seq x y z
N SER A 1 -23.01 11.16 -9.03
CA SER A 1 -24.31 11.52 -8.46
C SER A 1 -24.91 12.64 -9.31
N VAL A 2 -26.02 12.33 -9.94
CA VAL A 2 -26.80 13.29 -10.70
C VAL A 2 -27.45 14.25 -9.71
N LEU A 3 -26.96 15.47 -9.62
CA LEU A 3 -27.58 16.52 -8.84
C LEU A 3 -28.54 17.33 -9.75
N ALA A 4 -29.65 17.62 -9.16
CA ALA A 4 -30.85 18.17 -9.74
C ALA A 4 -30.62 19.34 -10.72
N SER A 5 -31.27 19.24 -11.88
CA SER A 5 -31.44 20.31 -12.84
C SER A 5 -32.27 21.45 -12.21
N LEU A 6 -31.66 22.61 -11.99
CA LEU A 6 -32.41 23.83 -11.74
C LEU A 6 -32.82 24.42 -13.09
N VAL A 7 -34.10 24.38 -13.38
CA VAL A 7 -34.66 25.17 -14.47
C VAL A 7 -34.89 26.58 -13.94
N MET A 8 -34.03 27.51 -14.33
CA MET A 8 -34.24 28.93 -14.01
C MET A 8 -35.03 29.61 -15.09
N PRO A 9 -36.05 30.42 -14.78
CA PRO A 9 -36.71 31.25 -15.78
C PRO A 9 -35.76 32.38 -16.21
N ALA A 10 -35.82 32.70 -17.50
CA ALA A 10 -35.08 33.81 -18.05
C ALA A 10 -35.47 35.13 -17.37
N ILE A 11 -34.48 35.92 -16.96
CA ILE A 11 -34.71 37.28 -16.49
C ILE A 11 -35.06 38.14 -17.70
N SER A 12 -36.18 38.83 -17.63
CA SER A 12 -36.68 39.73 -18.66
C SER A 12 -35.61 40.73 -19.09
N ALA A 13 -35.36 40.84 -20.39
CA ALA A 13 -34.37 41.71 -20.96
C ALA A 13 -34.66 43.19 -20.63
N THR A 14 -33.65 43.91 -20.20
CA THR A 14 -33.57 45.36 -20.40
C THR A 14 -33.32 45.57 -21.91
N GLU A 15 -34.10 46.46 -22.52
CA GLU A 15 -34.00 46.85 -23.92
C GLU A 15 -32.52 47.13 -24.31
N GLY A 16 -31.84 46.11 -24.82
CA GLY A 16 -30.56 46.25 -25.50
C GLY A 16 -30.88 46.65 -26.95
N THR A 17 -30.25 47.67 -27.44
CA THR A 17 -30.29 48.08 -28.83
C THR A 17 -30.01 46.90 -29.75
N SER A 18 -31.04 46.38 -30.43
CA SER A 18 -30.90 45.37 -31.47
C SER A 18 -29.94 45.89 -32.54
N VAL A 19 -28.77 45.27 -32.69
CA VAL A 19 -27.98 45.42 -33.90
C VAL A 19 -28.78 44.65 -34.98
N ALA A 20 -29.46 45.36 -35.85
CA ALA A 20 -30.14 44.78 -36.99
C ALA A 20 -29.09 44.05 -37.84
N GLY A 21 -29.02 42.73 -37.69
CA GLY A 21 -28.18 41.89 -38.51
C GLY A 21 -28.70 41.84 -39.94
N GLY A 22 -27.82 42.02 -40.91
CA GLY A 22 -28.17 41.77 -42.31
C GLY A 22 -28.42 40.28 -42.54
N ASP A 23 -28.98 39.95 -43.69
CA ASP A 23 -29.18 38.56 -44.11
C ASP A 23 -27.86 37.79 -44.17
N VAL A 24 -27.89 36.55 -43.73
CA VAL A 24 -26.75 35.61 -43.74
C VAL A 24 -27.01 34.50 -44.73
N SER A 25 -26.06 34.27 -45.64
CA SER A 25 -26.13 33.14 -46.59
C SER A 25 -25.66 31.85 -45.90
N TYR A 26 -26.53 30.85 -45.90
CA TYR A 26 -26.21 29.53 -45.32
C TYR A 26 -26.98 28.43 -46.06
N ASN A 27 -26.32 27.30 -46.38
CA ASN A 27 -26.94 26.12 -46.99
C ASN A 27 -27.78 26.45 -48.27
N GLY A 28 -27.32 27.42 -49.06
CA GLY A 28 -28.00 27.85 -50.29
C GLY A 28 -29.22 28.76 -50.09
N GLY A 29 -29.52 29.13 -48.86
CA GLY A 29 -30.59 30.06 -48.50
C GLY A 29 -30.06 31.38 -47.94
N SER A 30 -30.90 32.41 -47.98
CA SER A 30 -30.67 33.70 -47.29
C SER A 30 -31.51 33.75 -46.04
N TYR A 31 -30.84 33.81 -44.88
CA TYR A 31 -31.45 33.75 -43.54
C TYR A 31 -31.55 35.16 -42.96
N SER A 32 -32.72 35.51 -42.48
CA SER A 32 -32.98 36.80 -41.85
C SER A 32 -32.88 36.74 -40.34
N TYR A 33 -32.34 37.79 -39.73
CA TYR A 33 -32.26 37.91 -38.28
C TYR A 33 -33.67 37.97 -37.66
N LYS A 34 -33.85 37.23 -36.55
CA LYS A 34 -35.05 37.27 -35.74
C LYS A 34 -34.65 37.26 -34.27
N ASP A 35 -35.25 38.12 -33.45
CA ASP A 35 -35.07 38.07 -32.01
C ASP A 35 -35.76 36.83 -31.42
N ALA A 36 -35.14 36.20 -30.44
CA ALA A 36 -35.77 35.17 -29.63
C ALA A 36 -36.74 35.83 -28.61
N ASN A 37 -37.86 35.19 -28.34
CA ASN A 37 -38.79 35.63 -27.35
C ASN A 37 -38.31 35.32 -25.95
N SER A 38 -37.73 34.11 -25.79
CA SER A 38 -37.12 33.68 -24.54
C SER A 38 -36.01 32.68 -24.79
N VAL A 39 -35.07 32.63 -23.87
CA VAL A 39 -34.05 31.59 -23.79
C VAL A 39 -34.05 31.04 -22.39
N THR A 40 -34.33 29.77 -22.25
CA THR A 40 -34.20 29.04 -20.98
C THR A 40 -33.02 28.09 -21.05
N ILE A 41 -32.42 27.78 -19.90
CA ILE A 41 -31.24 26.94 -19.81
C ILE A 41 -31.40 25.83 -18.83
N LYS A 42 -30.71 24.72 -19.10
CA LYS A 42 -30.38 23.70 -18.13
C LYS A 42 -28.86 23.65 -17.96
N SER A 43 -28.38 23.92 -16.77
CA SER A 43 -26.96 24.04 -16.45
C SER A 43 -26.43 22.80 -15.77
N TYR A 44 -25.25 22.40 -16.13
CA TYR A 44 -24.51 21.28 -15.51
C TYR A 44 -23.33 21.82 -14.70
N ASP A 45 -22.69 20.95 -13.91
CA ASP A 45 -21.55 21.33 -13.08
C ASP A 45 -20.38 21.84 -13.95
N ALA A 46 -19.66 22.82 -13.43
CA ALA A 46 -18.49 23.34 -14.08
C ALA A 46 -17.35 22.30 -14.11
N VAL A 47 -16.62 22.25 -15.22
CA VAL A 47 -15.43 21.40 -15.39
C VAL A 47 -14.21 22.27 -15.68
N GLY A 48 -13.02 21.78 -15.27
CA GLY A 48 -11.80 22.56 -15.38
C GLY A 48 -11.62 23.56 -14.25
N SER A 49 -10.66 24.46 -14.37
CA SER A 49 -10.29 25.43 -13.35
C SER A 49 -9.86 26.77 -13.95
N GLY A 50 -9.85 27.79 -13.11
CA GLY A 50 -9.41 29.13 -13.52
C GLY A 50 -10.20 29.69 -14.69
N LYS A 51 -9.48 30.37 -15.60
CA LYS A 51 -10.08 30.95 -16.82
C LYS A 51 -10.61 29.93 -17.81
N ASP A 52 -10.07 28.70 -17.78
CA ASP A 52 -10.47 27.63 -18.70
C ASP A 52 -11.68 26.84 -18.19
N GLN A 53 -12.20 27.19 -17.03
CA GLN A 53 -13.41 26.56 -16.49
C GLN A 53 -14.58 26.75 -17.47
N SER A 54 -15.30 25.68 -17.77
CA SER A 54 -16.44 25.68 -18.67
C SER A 54 -17.62 24.91 -18.05
N LYS A 55 -18.80 25.25 -18.52
CA LYS A 55 -20.06 24.58 -18.14
C LYS A 55 -20.80 24.11 -19.39
N LYS A 56 -21.24 22.86 -19.33
CA LYS A 56 -22.19 22.36 -20.34
C LYS A 56 -23.56 23.00 -20.04
N ILE A 57 -24.15 23.59 -21.04
CA ILE A 57 -25.47 24.25 -21.00
C ILE A 57 -26.32 23.69 -22.10
N GLU A 58 -27.54 23.29 -21.78
CA GLU A 58 -28.59 23.06 -22.77
C GLU A 58 -29.39 24.37 -22.89
N PHE A 59 -29.45 24.95 -24.12
CA PHE A 59 -30.18 26.14 -24.44
C PHE A 59 -31.49 25.74 -25.08
N ASN A 60 -32.61 26.32 -24.60
CA ASN A 60 -33.92 26.22 -25.25
C ASN A 60 -34.32 27.62 -25.72
N VAL A 61 -34.31 27.83 -27.01
CA VAL A 61 -34.59 29.08 -27.62
C VAL A 61 -36.02 29.04 -28.16
N GLU A 62 -36.86 29.94 -27.66
CA GLU A 62 -38.26 30.06 -28.11
C GLU A 62 -38.45 31.38 -28.87
N PHE A 63 -39.29 31.32 -29.87
CA PHE A 63 -39.61 32.45 -30.69
C PHE A 63 -41.05 32.36 -31.18
N ASP A 64 -41.68 33.53 -31.33
CA ASP A 64 -43.04 33.70 -31.77
C ASP A 64 -43.07 34.60 -33.03
N PHE A 65 -44.02 34.30 -33.90
CA PHE A 65 -44.39 35.15 -35.01
C PHE A 65 -45.85 35.53 -34.89
N ASP A 66 -46.13 36.80 -34.85
CA ASP A 66 -47.51 37.30 -34.94
C ASP A 66 -48.09 36.97 -36.31
N LYS A 67 -49.39 36.96 -36.40
CA LYS A 67 -50.08 36.72 -37.68
C LYS A 67 -49.51 37.59 -38.77
N GLY A 68 -49.02 36.95 -39.84
CA GLY A 68 -48.45 37.62 -41.01
C GLY A 68 -47.06 38.22 -40.87
N GLU A 69 -46.39 37.98 -39.72
CA GLU A 69 -45.05 38.50 -39.42
C GLU A 69 -43.95 37.75 -40.20
N MET A 70 -44.13 36.49 -40.49
CA MET A 70 -43.12 35.65 -41.14
C MET A 70 -43.01 36.02 -42.67
N THR A 71 -42.08 36.91 -42.96
CA THR A 71 -41.77 37.27 -44.34
C THR A 71 -40.74 36.38 -44.99
N ASN A 72 -39.92 35.72 -44.20
CA ASN A 72 -38.94 34.74 -44.58
C ASN A 72 -39.00 33.51 -43.65
N ARG A 73 -39.12 32.32 -44.22
CA ARG A 73 -39.12 31.08 -43.42
C ARG A 73 -37.73 30.62 -42.98
N TYR A 74 -36.67 31.28 -43.43
CA TYR A 74 -35.28 31.04 -43.02
C TYR A 74 -34.87 32.17 -42.08
N ILE A 75 -34.60 31.82 -40.84
CA ILE A 75 -34.16 32.78 -39.81
C ILE A 75 -32.88 32.31 -39.12
N TYR A 76 -32.20 33.28 -38.52
CA TYR A 76 -31.01 32.96 -37.73
C TYR A 76 -30.97 33.79 -36.45
N PHE A 77 -30.25 33.21 -35.48
CA PHE A 77 -29.87 33.87 -34.21
C PHE A 77 -28.36 33.81 -34.08
N PRO A 78 -27.64 34.91 -33.79
CA PRO A 78 -26.26 34.88 -33.39
C PRO A 78 -26.11 34.22 -32.02
N ILE A 79 -25.03 33.47 -31.81
CA ILE A 79 -24.64 32.86 -30.56
C ILE A 79 -23.32 33.49 -30.13
N ASP A 80 -23.20 33.86 -28.85
CA ASP A 80 -22.04 34.53 -28.27
C ASP A 80 -20.75 33.70 -28.43
N ASP A 81 -19.61 34.36 -28.54
CA ASP A 81 -18.31 33.74 -28.80
C ASP A 81 -17.84 32.86 -27.65
N ASN A 82 -18.31 33.12 -26.42
CA ASN A 82 -17.94 32.30 -25.24
C ASN A 82 -18.68 30.94 -25.13
N VAL A 83 -19.50 30.60 -26.13
CA VAL A 83 -20.12 29.29 -26.30
C VAL A 83 -19.33 28.50 -27.33
N SER A 84 -18.75 27.36 -26.93
CA SER A 84 -18.16 26.41 -27.86
C SER A 84 -19.15 25.29 -28.17
N LEU A 85 -19.22 24.94 -29.46
CA LEU A 85 -20.10 23.87 -29.93
C LEU A 85 -19.38 22.52 -29.95
N PRO A 86 -20.08 21.39 -29.77
CA PRO A 86 -19.50 20.07 -29.98
C PRO A 86 -19.00 19.90 -31.43
N GLU A 87 -18.00 19.03 -31.62
CA GLU A 87 -17.52 18.70 -32.97
C GLU A 87 -18.66 18.19 -33.84
N GLY A 88 -18.76 18.72 -35.07
CA GLY A 88 -19.77 18.33 -36.07
C GLY A 88 -21.05 19.18 -36.09
N GLY A 89 -21.12 20.20 -35.26
CA GLY A 89 -22.33 21.03 -35.13
C GLY A 89 -23.44 20.31 -34.33
N ILE A 90 -24.55 21.00 -34.05
CA ILE A 90 -25.71 20.36 -33.45
C ILE A 90 -26.89 20.42 -34.41
N PRO A 91 -27.56 19.30 -34.66
CA PRO A 91 -27.24 17.93 -34.17
C PRO A 91 -25.91 17.38 -34.67
N SER A 92 -25.21 16.64 -33.83
CA SER A 92 -23.82 16.16 -33.98
C SER A 92 -23.57 15.21 -35.16
N ASP A 93 -24.61 14.67 -35.74
CA ASP A 93 -24.58 13.73 -36.89
C ASP A 93 -24.63 14.39 -38.25
N GLY A 94 -24.60 15.74 -38.31
CA GLY A 94 -24.72 16.51 -39.52
C GLY A 94 -26.15 16.61 -40.06
N THR A 95 -27.13 16.01 -39.39
CA THR A 95 -28.54 16.19 -39.66
C THR A 95 -29.09 17.44 -38.97
N TRP A 96 -30.26 17.86 -39.38
CA TRP A 96 -30.95 18.97 -38.74
C TRP A 96 -31.79 18.46 -37.59
N GLY A 97 -31.85 19.20 -36.46
CA GLY A 97 -32.78 18.96 -35.36
C GLY A 97 -34.16 19.53 -35.69
N ASP A 98 -35.15 19.05 -34.98
CA ASP A 98 -36.54 19.46 -35.16
C ASP A 98 -36.85 20.75 -34.37
N VAL A 99 -37.49 21.71 -34.98
CA VAL A 99 -38.09 22.86 -34.30
C VAL A 99 -39.49 22.45 -33.87
N GLU A 100 -39.72 22.44 -32.56
CA GLU A 100 -41.01 22.07 -31.99
C GLU A 100 -41.97 23.26 -31.99
N ASP A 101 -43.22 23.02 -32.35
CA ASP A 101 -44.30 23.97 -32.17
C ASP A 101 -44.75 23.96 -30.72
N THR A 102 -44.61 25.07 -30.01
CA THR A 102 -44.89 25.15 -28.56
C THR A 102 -46.39 25.05 -28.20
N HIS A 103 -47.29 25.08 -29.20
CA HIS A 103 -48.72 24.87 -28.98
C HIS A 103 -49.12 23.38 -28.91
N PHE A 104 -48.18 22.46 -29.10
CA PHE A 104 -48.39 21.02 -29.00
C PHE A 104 -47.60 20.44 -27.84
N ASP A 105 -48.03 19.28 -27.34
CA ASP A 105 -47.26 18.50 -26.37
C ASP A 105 -45.91 18.08 -26.96
N GLU A 106 -44.92 17.97 -26.10
CA GLU A 106 -43.54 17.62 -26.48
C GLU A 106 -43.50 16.40 -27.40
N GLY A 107 -42.83 16.57 -28.55
CA GLY A 107 -42.71 15.53 -29.60
C GLY A 107 -43.89 15.46 -30.60
N HIS A 108 -44.92 16.33 -30.51
CA HIS A 108 -46.10 16.31 -31.37
C HIS A 108 -46.19 17.56 -32.20
N GLY A 109 -45.57 18.15 -32.88
CA GLY A 109 -45.71 19.33 -33.73
C GLY A 109 -44.37 19.86 -34.16
N ILE A 110 -43.92 19.45 -35.32
CA ILE A 110 -42.66 19.94 -35.89
C ILE A 110 -42.98 21.04 -36.87
N SER A 111 -42.51 22.26 -36.59
CA SER A 111 -42.70 23.44 -37.42
C SER A 111 -41.58 23.70 -38.39
N GLY A 112 -40.46 23.03 -38.26
CA GLY A 112 -39.28 23.19 -39.08
C GLY A 112 -38.08 22.40 -38.56
N LYS A 113 -36.91 22.76 -39.02
CA LYS A 113 -35.66 22.16 -38.60
C LYS A 113 -34.65 23.26 -38.27
N TYR A 114 -33.69 22.93 -37.40
CA TYR A 114 -32.63 23.84 -37.00
C TYR A 114 -31.25 23.17 -37.06
N ARG A 115 -30.22 24.00 -37.16
CA ARG A 115 -28.85 23.61 -37.05
C ARG A 115 -28.02 24.73 -36.42
N VAL A 116 -27.09 24.37 -35.56
CA VAL A 116 -26.10 25.32 -35.04
C VAL A 116 -24.81 25.11 -35.83
N ASP A 117 -24.27 26.18 -36.41
CA ASP A 117 -23.07 26.12 -37.23
C ASP A 117 -22.25 27.41 -37.11
N GLU A 118 -20.98 27.32 -37.54
CA GLU A 118 -20.05 28.44 -37.53
C GLU A 118 -19.71 28.89 -38.95
N ILE A 119 -19.80 30.20 -39.20
CA ILE A 119 -19.42 30.82 -40.47
C ILE A 119 -18.45 31.97 -40.17
N ASP A 120 -17.28 31.94 -40.80
CA ASP A 120 -16.24 32.96 -40.62
C ASP A 120 -15.89 33.27 -39.15
N GLY A 121 -15.85 32.23 -38.30
CA GLY A 121 -15.54 32.34 -36.89
C GLY A 121 -16.69 32.83 -36.01
N LYS A 122 -17.87 33.00 -36.56
CA LYS A 122 -19.10 33.39 -35.85
C LYS A 122 -20.09 32.26 -35.80
N LYS A 123 -20.71 32.06 -34.64
CA LYS A 123 -21.66 30.98 -34.39
C LYS A 123 -23.09 31.46 -34.52
N TYR A 124 -23.92 30.65 -35.17
CA TYR A 124 -25.31 30.95 -35.44
C TYR A 124 -26.20 29.73 -35.18
N LEU A 125 -27.43 29.99 -34.74
CA LEU A 125 -28.52 29.04 -34.80
C LEU A 125 -29.35 29.37 -36.08
N PHE A 126 -29.36 28.43 -37.03
CA PHE A 126 -30.13 28.54 -38.29
C PHE A 126 -31.41 27.73 -38.17
N ILE A 127 -32.53 28.32 -38.59
CA ILE A 127 -33.84 27.70 -38.59
C ILE A 127 -34.45 27.79 -39.98
N GLU A 128 -34.95 26.66 -40.47
CA GLU A 128 -35.81 26.56 -41.66
C GLU A 128 -37.18 26.09 -41.22
N PHE A 129 -38.19 26.96 -41.33
CA PHE A 129 -39.57 26.55 -41.15
C PHE A 129 -40.09 25.79 -42.34
N ASP A 130 -40.99 24.82 -42.11
CA ASP A 130 -41.74 24.18 -43.17
C ASP A 130 -42.61 25.21 -43.89
N GLU A 131 -42.74 25.06 -45.21
CA GLU A 131 -43.52 25.96 -46.02
C GLU A 131 -44.98 26.07 -45.56
N ARG A 132 -45.55 24.99 -45.09
CA ARG A 132 -46.90 24.95 -44.51
C ARG A 132 -47.04 25.87 -43.26
N TYR A 133 -45.99 26.07 -42.49
CA TYR A 133 -46.03 26.97 -41.33
C TYR A 133 -45.95 28.43 -41.74
N GLN A 134 -45.27 28.75 -42.83
CA GLN A 134 -45.32 30.10 -43.41
C GLN A 134 -46.74 30.42 -43.84
N HIS A 135 -47.42 29.48 -44.53
CA HIS A 135 -48.84 29.66 -44.92
C HIS A 135 -49.78 29.69 -43.72
N LYS A 136 -49.46 28.92 -42.63
CA LYS A 136 -50.20 28.99 -41.38
C LYS A 136 -50.09 30.37 -40.75
N ASN A 137 -48.89 30.97 -40.77
CA ASN A 137 -48.66 32.30 -40.20
C ASN A 137 -49.41 33.42 -40.92
N GLU A 138 -49.76 33.28 -42.20
CA GLU A 138 -50.63 34.22 -42.89
C GLU A 138 -52.01 34.37 -42.21
N LYS A 139 -52.43 33.34 -41.51
CA LYS A 139 -53.75 33.27 -40.89
C LYS A 139 -53.73 33.32 -39.33
N ASP A 140 -52.67 32.79 -38.74
CA ASP A 140 -52.52 32.64 -37.27
C ASP A 140 -51.11 32.98 -36.82
N ALA A 141 -50.95 33.31 -35.54
CA ALA A 141 -49.65 33.37 -34.88
C ALA A 141 -49.05 31.94 -34.78
N ILE A 142 -47.74 31.84 -34.90
CA ILE A 142 -46.99 30.60 -34.76
C ILE A 142 -45.84 30.77 -33.76
N SER A 143 -45.42 29.70 -33.14
CA SER A 143 -44.28 29.67 -32.24
C SER A 143 -43.40 28.46 -32.52
N GLY A 144 -42.15 28.56 -32.13
CA GLY A 144 -41.22 27.45 -32.23
C GLY A 144 -40.18 27.44 -31.11
N LYS A 145 -39.62 26.26 -30.90
CA LYS A 145 -38.57 26.02 -29.92
C LYS A 145 -37.47 25.20 -30.55
N ALA A 146 -36.25 25.70 -30.44
CA ALA A 146 -35.04 24.98 -30.81
C ALA A 146 -34.18 24.73 -29.54
N SER A 147 -33.66 23.51 -29.41
CA SER A 147 -32.86 23.12 -28.26
C SER A 147 -31.49 22.63 -28.67
N PHE A 148 -30.42 23.17 -28.09
CA PHE A 148 -29.07 22.74 -28.40
C PHE A 148 -28.15 22.79 -27.17
N GLU A 149 -27.04 22.06 -27.21
CA GLU A 149 -26.03 22.04 -26.17
C GLU A 149 -24.77 22.82 -26.59
N GLY A 150 -24.16 23.50 -25.64
CA GLY A 150 -22.88 24.18 -25.84
C GLY A 150 -22.09 24.16 -24.53
N ASN A 151 -20.77 24.32 -24.63
CA ASN A 151 -19.90 24.54 -23.49
C ASN A 151 -19.62 26.05 -23.37
N VAL A 152 -19.99 26.60 -22.23
CA VAL A 152 -19.87 28.06 -21.97
C VAL A 152 -18.63 28.28 -21.10
N LYS A 153 -17.74 29.17 -21.56
CA LYS A 153 -16.65 29.74 -20.76
C LYS A 153 -17.02 31.11 -20.23
N ARG A 154 -16.40 31.52 -19.13
CA ARG A 154 -16.52 32.94 -18.73
C ARG A 154 -15.95 33.86 -19.81
N LYS A 155 -16.55 35.01 -19.98
CA LYS A 155 -15.95 36.10 -20.75
C LYS A 155 -14.68 36.58 -20.01
N ASP A 156 -13.70 37.05 -20.75
CA ASP A 156 -12.43 37.54 -20.20
C ASP A 156 -12.60 38.68 -19.20
N THR A 157 -13.69 39.41 -19.30
CA THR A 157 -14.04 40.51 -18.39
C THR A 157 -14.71 40.02 -17.09
N ASP A 158 -15.18 38.79 -17.05
CA ASP A 158 -15.92 38.23 -15.92
C ASP A 158 -14.98 37.48 -14.98
N THR A 159 -14.87 37.90 -13.73
CA THR A 159 -13.94 37.36 -12.75
C THR A 159 -14.66 36.66 -11.58
N GLY A 160 -15.97 36.81 -11.49
CA GLY A 160 -16.82 36.24 -10.46
C GLY A 160 -17.33 34.83 -10.77
N ASP A 161 -18.41 34.49 -10.11
CA ASP A 161 -19.09 33.20 -10.25
C ASP A 161 -20.08 33.13 -11.42
N LYS A 162 -20.21 34.21 -12.20
CA LYS A 162 -21.17 34.35 -13.27
C LYS A 162 -20.54 34.84 -14.55
N THR A 163 -21.19 34.52 -15.67
CA THR A 163 -20.95 35.10 -16.98
C THR A 163 -22.29 35.25 -17.70
N THR A 164 -22.29 35.90 -18.87
CA THR A 164 -23.47 36.03 -19.70
C THR A 164 -23.26 35.45 -21.08
N VAL A 165 -24.33 34.96 -21.68
CA VAL A 165 -24.38 34.51 -23.06
C VAL A 165 -25.49 35.26 -23.77
N GLU A 166 -25.19 35.83 -24.93
CA GLU A 166 -26.20 36.47 -25.78
C GLU A 166 -26.63 35.54 -26.90
N ILE A 167 -27.93 35.31 -27.00
CA ILE A 167 -28.56 34.49 -28.04
C ILE A 167 -29.83 35.18 -28.48
N GLY A 168 -29.91 35.50 -29.79
CA GLY A 168 -31.13 36.07 -30.37
C GLY A 168 -31.62 37.33 -29.64
N GLY A 169 -30.73 38.24 -29.26
CA GLY A 169 -31.06 39.47 -28.57
C GLY A 169 -31.42 39.29 -27.08
N GLN A 170 -31.36 38.06 -26.55
CA GLN A 170 -31.58 37.75 -25.14
C GLN A 170 -30.22 37.55 -24.44
N THR A 171 -30.09 38.15 -23.27
CA THR A 171 -28.94 37.95 -22.40
C THR A 171 -29.28 36.91 -21.31
N VAL A 172 -28.54 35.82 -21.32
CA VAL A 172 -28.72 34.72 -20.35
C VAL A 172 -27.56 34.74 -19.37
N GLU A 173 -27.85 34.80 -18.07
CA GLU A 173 -26.85 34.68 -17.00
C GLU A 173 -26.55 33.19 -16.72
N ILE A 174 -25.29 32.84 -16.70
CA ILE A 174 -24.78 31.51 -16.34
C ILE A 174 -23.98 31.67 -15.06
N ASP A 175 -24.42 31.05 -13.99
CA ASP A 175 -23.79 31.05 -12.68
C ASP A 175 -23.02 29.74 -12.37
N GLY A 176 -22.43 29.67 -11.20
CA GLY A 176 -21.78 28.45 -10.68
C GLY A 176 -20.35 28.24 -11.18
N PHE A 177 -19.69 29.29 -11.67
CA PHE A 177 -18.23 29.28 -11.87
C PHE A 177 -17.53 29.57 -10.55
N THR A 178 -16.31 29.04 -10.39
CA THR A 178 -15.45 29.44 -9.29
C THR A 178 -14.87 30.82 -9.54
N PRO A 179 -15.06 31.80 -8.65
CA PRO A 179 -14.49 33.13 -8.84
C PRO A 179 -12.98 33.09 -9.06
N LEU A 180 -12.47 33.95 -9.91
CA LEU A 180 -11.05 34.10 -10.13
C LEU A 180 -10.42 34.81 -8.94
N THR A 181 -9.62 34.09 -8.18
CA THR A 181 -8.93 34.61 -6.98
C THR A 181 -7.44 34.60 -7.20
N MET A 182 -6.78 35.59 -6.61
CA MET A 182 -5.32 35.64 -6.57
C MET A 182 -4.79 34.45 -5.79
N SER A 183 -3.69 33.86 -6.25
CA SER A 183 -2.93 32.83 -5.56
C SER A 183 -1.44 33.11 -5.63
N ALA A 184 -0.68 32.53 -4.71
CA ALA A 184 0.76 32.62 -4.72
C ALA A 184 1.39 31.28 -4.40
N ILE A 185 2.49 30.97 -5.08
CA ILE A 185 3.32 29.80 -4.82
C ILE A 185 4.70 30.28 -4.45
N LYS A 186 5.33 29.61 -3.51
CA LYS A 186 6.70 29.86 -3.13
C LYS A 186 7.54 28.62 -3.36
N ASP A 187 8.63 28.76 -4.10
CA ASP A 187 9.61 27.72 -4.34
C ASP A 187 10.99 28.11 -3.85
N ALA A 188 11.83 27.12 -3.66
CA ALA A 188 13.19 27.31 -3.20
C ALA A 188 14.14 26.33 -3.89
N SER A 189 15.34 26.80 -4.18
CA SER A 189 16.45 25.99 -4.67
C SER A 189 17.73 26.31 -3.91
N GLU A 190 18.51 25.28 -3.62
CA GLU A 190 19.81 25.45 -2.97
C GLU A 190 20.83 26.05 -3.94
N THR A 191 21.67 26.92 -3.44
CA THR A 191 22.88 27.44 -4.12
C THR A 191 24.11 27.04 -3.31
N ALA A 192 25.32 27.34 -3.82
CA ALA A 192 26.53 27.04 -3.09
C ALA A 192 26.56 27.70 -1.70
N ASP A 193 26.05 28.94 -1.60
CA ASP A 193 26.21 29.79 -0.42
C ASP A 193 24.88 30.13 0.28
N GLY A 194 23.77 29.61 -0.23
CA GLY A 194 22.47 29.94 0.37
C GLY A 194 21.29 29.31 -0.37
N VAL A 195 20.13 29.96 -0.27
CA VAL A 195 18.86 29.51 -0.83
C VAL A 195 18.32 30.60 -1.75
N ARG A 196 17.99 30.22 -2.98
CA ARG A 196 17.27 31.08 -3.91
C ARG A 196 15.77 30.79 -3.75
N TRP A 197 15.04 31.83 -3.40
CA TRP A 197 13.59 31.84 -3.24
C TRP A 197 12.92 32.40 -4.47
N THR A 198 11.78 31.82 -4.83
CA THR A 198 10.96 32.29 -5.94
C THR A 198 9.49 32.34 -5.50
N ILE A 199 8.89 33.52 -5.64
CA ILE A 199 7.47 33.74 -5.38
C ILE A 199 6.80 33.95 -6.74
N THR A 200 5.87 33.10 -7.09
CA THR A 200 5.05 33.23 -8.29
C THR A 200 3.64 33.58 -7.87
N VAL A 201 3.14 34.72 -8.36
CA VAL A 201 1.80 35.21 -8.09
C VAL A 201 0.97 35.02 -9.35
N ASP A 202 -0.15 34.34 -9.23
CA ASP A 202 -1.20 34.24 -10.26
C ASP A 202 -2.34 35.17 -9.86
N ASN A 203 -2.60 36.16 -10.71
CA ASN A 203 -3.59 37.22 -10.51
C ASN A 203 -4.60 37.23 -11.68
N PRO A 204 -5.41 36.17 -11.85
CA PRO A 204 -6.24 35.99 -13.01
C PRO A 204 -7.34 37.04 -13.17
N ALA A 205 -7.72 37.70 -12.07
CA ALA A 205 -8.67 38.80 -12.08
C ALA A 205 -8.02 40.15 -12.44
N LYS A 206 -6.68 40.18 -12.65
CA LYS A 206 -5.91 41.39 -12.93
C LYS A 206 -6.17 42.54 -11.94
N LYS A 207 -6.28 42.23 -10.68
CA LYS A 207 -6.41 43.23 -9.62
C LYS A 207 -5.10 44.00 -9.45
N PRO A 208 -5.11 45.29 -9.18
CA PRO A 208 -3.91 46.05 -8.87
C PRO A 208 -3.23 45.45 -7.63
N LEU A 209 -1.94 45.09 -7.75
CA LEU A 209 -1.14 44.58 -6.65
C LEU A 209 -0.49 45.73 -5.86
N ASP A 210 -0.30 45.52 -4.55
CA ASP A 210 0.28 46.50 -3.65
C ASP A 210 1.70 46.12 -3.23
N ARG A 211 1.87 45.01 -2.53
CA ARG A 211 3.16 44.63 -1.97
C ARG A 211 3.25 43.13 -1.67
N ILE A 212 4.50 42.68 -1.47
CA ILE A 212 4.78 41.38 -0.86
C ILE A 212 5.54 41.61 0.45
N GLU A 213 5.07 40.99 1.51
CA GLU A 213 5.76 40.87 2.78
C GLU A 213 6.35 39.46 2.90
N ASP A 214 7.63 39.36 3.27
CA ASP A 214 8.36 38.10 3.35
C ASP A 214 9.31 38.14 4.54
N GLU A 215 9.32 37.06 5.32
CA GLU A 215 10.10 36.98 6.57
C GLU A 215 11.61 37.13 6.34
N LEU A 216 12.12 36.72 5.16
CA LEU A 216 13.54 36.69 4.84
C LEU A 216 14.01 37.80 3.87
N PHE A 217 13.15 38.73 3.46
CA PHE A 217 13.56 39.82 2.58
C PHE A 217 14.73 40.66 3.17
N LYS A 218 14.72 40.86 4.48
CA LYS A 218 15.77 41.58 5.20
C LYS A 218 17.14 40.89 5.17
N ASP A 219 17.13 39.58 4.95
CA ASP A 219 18.33 38.74 4.90
C ASP A 219 18.80 38.48 3.45
N ALA A 220 18.13 39.09 2.48
CA ALA A 220 18.45 38.93 1.07
C ALA A 220 19.83 39.48 0.74
N VAL A 221 20.57 38.74 -0.09
CA VAL A 221 21.85 39.19 -0.63
C VAL A 221 21.64 40.41 -1.53
N ASP A 222 22.44 41.46 -1.33
CA ASP A 222 22.34 42.68 -2.13
C ASP A 222 22.40 42.39 -3.63
N GLY A 223 21.46 42.96 -4.39
CA GLY A 223 21.39 42.81 -5.83
C GLY A 223 20.88 41.45 -6.31
N SER A 224 20.41 40.57 -5.40
CA SER A 224 19.89 39.23 -5.75
C SER A 224 18.45 39.26 -6.26
N PHE A 225 17.71 40.36 -6.04
CA PHE A 225 16.31 40.46 -6.48
C PHE A 225 16.21 40.49 -8.02
N THR A 226 15.34 39.66 -8.54
CA THR A 226 14.94 39.67 -9.93
C THR A 226 13.38 39.62 -10.00
N VAL A 227 12.81 40.32 -10.97
CA VAL A 227 11.37 40.38 -11.16
C VAL A 227 11.01 40.18 -12.61
N SER A 228 9.94 39.44 -12.88
CA SER A 228 9.38 39.25 -14.21
C SER A 228 7.83 39.37 -14.11
N PRO A 229 7.22 40.23 -14.94
CA PRO A 229 7.81 41.08 -15.96
C PRO A 229 8.69 42.20 -15.37
N GLU A 230 9.65 42.65 -16.17
CA GLU A 230 10.50 43.78 -15.79
C GLU A 230 9.65 45.03 -15.51
N GLY A 231 10.00 45.77 -14.46
CA GLY A 231 9.26 46.97 -14.06
C GLY A 231 8.03 46.70 -13.22
N ALA A 232 7.71 45.45 -12.86
CA ALA A 232 6.58 45.12 -12.01
C ALA A 232 6.65 45.75 -10.60
N GLY A 233 7.84 46.01 -10.12
CA GLY A 233 8.10 46.58 -8.79
C GLY A 233 9.55 46.42 -8.37
N SER A 234 9.85 46.79 -7.13
CA SER A 234 11.18 46.65 -6.55
C SER A 234 11.17 46.43 -5.04
N TYR A 235 12.23 45.84 -4.52
CA TYR A 235 12.44 45.71 -3.09
C TYR A 235 12.80 47.06 -2.48
N ASP A 236 12.05 47.49 -1.47
CA ASP A 236 12.32 48.70 -0.69
C ASP A 236 12.97 48.31 0.65
N ALA A 237 14.27 48.57 0.77
CA ALA A 237 15.02 48.27 1.97
C ALA A 237 14.54 49.07 3.22
N SER A 238 13.91 50.24 3.02
CA SER A 238 13.43 51.08 4.11
C SER A 238 12.17 50.47 4.79
N SER A 239 11.30 49.87 4.02
CA SER A 239 10.11 49.18 4.51
C SER A 239 10.30 47.67 4.70
N GLY A 240 11.34 47.09 4.10
CA GLY A 240 11.60 45.66 4.10
C GLY A 240 10.59 44.86 3.28
N LYS A 241 9.95 45.50 2.30
CA LYS A 241 8.89 44.91 1.47
C LYS A 241 9.26 45.00 0.00
N PHE A 242 8.72 44.09 -0.80
CA PHE A 242 8.65 44.27 -2.25
C PHE A 242 7.42 45.10 -2.59
N VAL A 243 7.59 46.25 -3.22
CA VAL A 243 6.49 47.17 -3.57
C VAL A 243 6.26 47.09 -5.06
N PHE A 244 5.02 46.80 -5.45
CA PHE A 244 4.61 46.79 -6.84
C PHE A 244 4.55 48.22 -7.41
N SER A 245 4.87 48.38 -8.68
CA SER A 245 4.69 49.65 -9.41
C SER A 245 3.25 50.09 -9.39
N ASP A 246 3.01 51.38 -9.38
CA ASP A 246 1.65 51.92 -9.31
C ASP A 246 0.79 51.41 -10.48
N GLY A 247 -0.38 50.89 -10.13
CA GLY A 247 -1.32 50.32 -11.12
C GLY A 247 -0.91 48.97 -11.71
N PHE A 248 0.15 48.33 -11.24
CA PHE A 248 0.54 47.01 -11.75
C PHE A 248 -0.57 45.97 -11.49
N SER A 249 -1.06 45.38 -12.57
CA SER A 249 -2.22 44.46 -12.53
C SER A 249 -2.08 43.29 -13.53
N GLU A 250 -0.84 42.94 -13.89
CA GLU A 250 -0.61 41.79 -14.77
C GLU A 250 -1.07 40.47 -14.13
N GLU A 251 -1.35 39.51 -14.97
CA GLU A 251 -1.87 38.22 -14.55
C GLU A 251 -0.85 37.40 -13.81
N ASN A 252 0.39 37.46 -14.24
CA ASN A 252 1.47 36.66 -13.63
C ASN A 252 2.65 37.57 -13.27
N VAL A 253 3.20 37.36 -12.10
CA VAL A 253 4.47 37.98 -11.70
C VAL A 253 5.30 36.99 -10.91
N THR A 254 6.59 36.99 -11.17
CA THR A 254 7.56 36.16 -10.46
C THR A 254 8.66 37.03 -9.88
N ILE A 255 8.91 36.88 -8.58
CA ILE A 255 9.98 37.55 -7.85
C ILE A 255 10.94 36.48 -7.32
N SER A 256 12.23 36.64 -7.56
CA SER A 256 13.25 35.77 -6.97
C SER A 256 14.31 36.56 -6.24
N TYR A 257 14.86 35.99 -5.19
CA TYR A 257 15.97 36.57 -4.41
C TYR A 257 16.73 35.43 -3.72
N THR A 258 17.92 35.73 -3.21
CA THR A 258 18.77 34.75 -2.55
C THR A 258 19.08 35.21 -1.12
N THR A 259 19.00 34.25 -0.18
CA THR A 259 19.47 34.47 1.20
C THR A 259 20.62 33.54 1.52
N PRO A 260 21.55 33.93 2.39
CA PRO A 260 22.59 33.02 2.88
C PRO A 260 21.94 31.89 3.73
N TYR A 261 22.66 30.82 3.93
CA TYR A 261 22.24 29.80 4.90
C TYR A 261 22.25 30.38 6.31
N PRO A 262 21.20 30.07 7.14
CA PRO A 262 21.11 30.63 8.51
C PRO A 262 22.00 29.84 9.48
N THR A 263 23.29 29.94 9.35
CA THR A 263 24.30 29.17 10.12
C THR A 263 24.30 29.48 11.61
N SER A 264 23.66 30.56 12.03
CA SER A 264 23.45 30.90 13.46
C SER A 264 22.19 30.26 14.05
N ASP A 265 21.33 29.69 13.22
CA ASP A 265 20.13 29.00 13.68
C ASP A 265 20.46 27.52 13.98
N PRO A 266 20.39 27.09 15.25
CA PRO A 266 20.65 25.69 15.62
C PRO A 266 19.74 24.69 14.91
N ASN A 267 18.53 25.10 14.56
CA ASN A 267 17.62 24.24 13.83
C ASN A 267 18.13 23.92 12.42
N PHE A 268 18.67 24.93 11.73
CA PHE A 268 19.33 24.71 10.44
C PHE A 268 20.57 23.82 10.59
N VAL A 269 21.42 24.13 11.56
CA VAL A 269 22.68 23.39 11.80
C VAL A 269 22.39 21.91 11.99
N MET A 270 21.37 21.56 12.77
CA MET A 270 21.05 20.18 13.15
C MET A 270 20.19 19.44 12.12
N SER A 271 19.33 20.13 11.41
CA SER A 271 18.36 19.51 10.50
C SER A 271 18.47 19.93 9.04
N GLY A 272 19.21 21.00 8.76
CA GLY A 272 19.25 21.63 7.44
C GLY A 272 17.98 22.40 7.08
N LYS A 273 17.05 22.56 8.02
CA LYS A 273 15.74 23.18 7.77
C LYS A 273 15.86 24.68 7.54
N VAL A 274 15.36 25.14 6.40
CA VAL A 274 15.11 26.56 6.12
C VAL A 274 13.67 26.73 5.73
N GLU A 275 12.94 27.54 6.47
CA GLU A 275 11.53 27.85 6.24
C GLU A 275 11.37 29.32 5.90
N ASN A 276 10.50 29.62 4.96
CA ASN A 276 10.21 31.00 4.56
C ASN A 276 8.75 31.18 4.18
N LYS A 277 8.15 32.26 4.68
CA LYS A 277 6.74 32.61 4.49
C LYS A 277 6.61 33.98 3.88
N SER A 278 5.66 34.13 2.98
CA SER A 278 5.32 35.41 2.36
C SER A 278 3.84 35.61 2.26
N THR A 279 3.41 36.88 2.15
CA THR A 279 2.04 37.26 1.86
C THR A 279 2.05 38.33 0.79
N THR A 280 1.31 38.10 -0.30
CA THR A 280 1.12 39.05 -1.38
C THR A 280 -0.22 39.74 -1.20
N TYR A 281 -0.23 41.06 -1.25
CA TYR A 281 -1.41 41.89 -1.04
C TYR A 281 -1.81 42.62 -2.33
N ASP A 282 -3.12 42.66 -2.60
CA ASP A 282 -3.70 43.59 -3.56
C ASP A 282 -3.91 44.98 -2.97
N LYS A 283 -4.30 45.97 -3.77
CA LYS A 283 -4.59 47.33 -3.31
C LYS A 283 -5.83 47.45 -2.39
N ASP A 284 -6.70 46.42 -2.43
CA ASP A 284 -7.87 46.35 -1.55
C ASP A 284 -7.52 45.76 -0.16
N GLY A 285 -6.26 45.32 0.03
CA GLY A 285 -5.78 44.74 1.28
C GLY A 285 -6.02 43.25 1.40
N ASN A 286 -6.51 42.56 0.36
CA ASN A 286 -6.63 41.10 0.37
C ASN A 286 -5.26 40.47 0.22
N GLY A 287 -4.93 39.55 1.12
CA GLY A 287 -3.64 38.87 1.15
C GLY A 287 -3.72 37.39 0.81
N VAL A 288 -2.77 36.90 0.01
CA VAL A 288 -2.57 35.46 -0.22
C VAL A 288 -1.21 35.03 0.31
N LYS A 289 -1.19 33.94 1.04
CA LYS A 289 0.01 33.39 1.69
C LYS A 289 0.67 32.35 0.82
N ALA A 290 1.98 32.30 0.86
CA ALA A 290 2.78 31.23 0.30
C ALA A 290 3.96 30.93 1.23
N ASP A 291 4.25 29.67 1.41
CA ASP A 291 5.37 29.22 2.24
C ASP A 291 6.14 28.10 1.54
N LYS A 292 7.39 27.97 1.93
CA LYS A 292 8.25 26.88 1.50
C LYS A 292 9.22 26.51 2.61
N THR A 293 9.34 25.21 2.81
CA THR A 293 10.36 24.62 3.67
C THR A 293 11.24 23.73 2.83
N ILE A 294 12.55 23.87 3.00
CA ILE A 294 13.55 22.96 2.42
C ILE A 294 14.44 22.40 3.52
N TYR A 295 15.05 21.26 3.25
CA TYR A 295 16.03 20.63 4.11
C TYR A 295 17.32 20.44 3.32
N SER A 296 18.37 21.16 3.72
CA SER A 296 19.69 21.05 3.07
C SER A 296 20.47 19.89 3.66
N GLU A 297 20.40 18.73 3.01
CA GLU A 297 21.13 17.54 3.43
C GLU A 297 22.65 17.70 3.34
N SER A 298 23.12 18.54 2.42
CA SER A 298 24.55 18.80 2.21
C SER A 298 25.17 19.77 3.22
N LYS A 299 24.34 20.55 3.92
CA LYS A 299 24.76 21.62 4.81
C LYS A 299 24.45 21.39 6.28
N LYS A 300 23.58 20.41 6.58
CA LYS A 300 23.31 20.02 7.98
C LYS A 300 24.50 19.29 8.58
N ASP A 301 24.69 19.45 9.87
CA ASP A 301 25.68 18.70 10.60
C ASP A 301 25.35 17.21 10.62
N LYS A 302 26.39 16.40 10.65
CA LYS A 302 26.31 14.95 10.77
C LYS A 302 27.30 14.49 11.83
N ILE A 303 26.94 13.38 12.45
CA ILE A 303 27.80 12.70 13.40
C ILE A 303 27.92 11.24 13.02
N SER A 304 29.13 10.69 13.10
CA SER A 304 29.36 9.26 12.97
C SER A 304 30.13 8.74 14.17
N LYS A 305 29.87 7.50 14.51
CA LYS A 305 30.59 6.78 15.56
C LYS A 305 31.07 5.46 15.02
N THR A 306 32.34 5.14 15.28
CA THR A 306 32.96 3.88 14.87
C THR A 306 33.79 3.30 16.01
N GLY A 307 33.81 1.97 16.11
CA GLY A 307 34.80 1.23 16.87
C GLY A 307 36.03 1.03 15.98
N LYS A 308 36.94 1.95 16.02
CA LYS A 308 38.07 2.04 15.09
C LYS A 308 39.08 0.88 15.25
N ASN A 309 39.28 0.43 16.47
CA ASN A 309 40.18 -0.66 16.79
C ASN A 309 39.68 -1.39 18.04
N VAL A 310 39.62 -2.70 17.97
CA VAL A 310 39.31 -3.58 19.11
C VAL A 310 40.55 -4.39 19.46
N ASP A 311 41.07 -4.18 20.66
CA ASP A 311 42.15 -4.95 21.22
C ASP A 311 41.57 -6.06 22.11
N TYR A 312 41.44 -7.25 21.54
CA TYR A 312 40.84 -8.40 22.21
C TYR A 312 41.70 -8.95 23.33
N ASP A 313 43.03 -8.73 23.29
CA ASP A 313 43.92 -9.25 24.31
C ASP A 313 43.90 -8.40 25.59
N ASN A 314 43.70 -7.09 25.44
CA ASN A 314 43.54 -6.16 26.55
C ASN A 314 42.05 -5.86 26.90
N ASN A 315 41.10 -6.37 26.11
CA ASN A 315 39.68 -6.07 26.23
C ASN A 315 39.40 -4.57 26.17
N GLU A 316 39.92 -3.88 25.18
CA GLU A 316 39.76 -2.45 24.96
C GLU A 316 39.25 -2.16 23.56
N VAL A 317 38.48 -1.06 23.40
CA VAL A 317 38.05 -0.54 22.11
C VAL A 317 38.42 0.94 22.02
N THR A 318 38.96 1.34 20.87
CA THR A 318 39.14 2.74 20.52
C THR A 318 37.90 3.19 19.75
N TRP A 319 37.16 4.12 20.33
CA TRP A 319 36.05 4.78 19.70
C TRP A 319 36.50 6.01 18.96
N GLU A 320 35.90 6.24 17.79
CA GLU A 320 36.07 7.46 17.01
C GLU A 320 34.70 8.09 16.78
N ILE A 321 34.58 9.39 17.09
CA ILE A 321 33.43 10.20 16.75
C ILE A 321 33.91 11.24 15.72
N VAL A 322 33.17 11.36 14.62
CA VAL A 322 33.41 12.41 13.63
C VAL A 322 32.20 13.32 13.58
N VAL A 323 32.41 14.59 13.89
CA VAL A 323 31.42 15.67 13.73
C VAL A 323 31.71 16.34 12.40
N SER A 324 30.75 16.34 11.48
CA SER A 324 30.81 17.04 10.20
C SER A 324 29.99 18.32 10.28
N ASN A 325 30.60 19.47 10.00
CA ASN A 325 30.00 20.80 10.03
C ASN A 325 30.16 21.48 8.66
N PRO A 326 29.44 21.01 7.64
CA PRO A 326 29.65 21.45 6.26
C PRO A 326 29.21 22.89 5.98
N SER A 327 28.36 23.46 6.83
CA SER A 327 27.94 24.86 6.71
C SER A 327 28.96 25.85 7.30
N GLY A 328 29.96 25.36 8.06
CA GLY A 328 30.90 26.19 8.81
C GLY A 328 30.24 26.97 9.95
N ALA A 329 29.13 26.48 10.49
CA ALA A 329 28.49 27.07 11.64
C ALA A 329 29.40 27.09 12.86
N ASP A 330 29.25 28.08 13.73
CA ASP A 330 29.97 28.11 15.00
C ASP A 330 29.32 27.14 15.99
N LEU A 331 30.04 26.08 16.33
CA LEU A 331 29.57 25.03 17.23
C LEU A 331 29.75 25.35 18.72
N LYS A 332 30.16 26.57 19.06
CA LYS A 332 30.26 27.00 20.46
C LYS A 332 28.96 26.75 21.21
N GLY A 333 29.03 26.05 22.35
CA GLY A 333 27.89 25.71 23.19
C GLY A 333 27.14 24.43 22.75
N TYR A 334 27.43 23.86 21.58
CA TYR A 334 26.89 22.55 21.22
C TYR A 334 27.50 21.46 22.08
N HIS A 335 26.72 20.38 22.30
CA HIS A 335 27.12 19.28 23.19
C HIS A 335 27.15 17.96 22.44
N LEU A 336 28.10 17.10 22.84
CA LEU A 336 28.09 15.68 22.52
C LEU A 336 27.79 14.92 23.80
N TYR A 337 26.74 14.09 23.77
CA TYR A 337 26.37 13.21 24.88
C TYR A 337 26.72 11.78 24.50
N ASP A 338 27.53 11.12 25.36
CA ASP A 338 27.95 9.74 25.18
C ASP A 338 28.08 9.07 26.55
N GLU A 339 27.33 8.00 26.79
CA GLU A 339 27.31 7.31 28.08
C GLU A 339 28.66 6.69 28.44
N ALA A 340 29.49 6.40 27.45
CA ALA A 340 30.81 5.81 27.66
C ALA A 340 31.93 6.83 27.94
N PHE A 341 31.68 8.13 27.83
CA PHE A 341 32.71 9.14 28.17
C PHE A 341 33.25 9.02 29.58
N PRO A 342 32.44 8.75 30.63
CA PRO A 342 32.96 8.56 31.98
C PRO A 342 33.89 7.36 32.13
N ASP A 343 33.71 6.36 31.28
CA ASP A 343 34.50 5.09 31.33
C ASP A 343 35.77 5.18 30.44
N ALA A 344 36.02 6.34 29.85
CA ALA A 344 37.22 6.52 29.04
C ALA A 344 38.49 6.36 29.85
N LYS A 345 39.43 5.59 29.31
CA LYS A 345 40.78 5.42 29.86
C LYS A 345 41.45 6.76 30.07
N PRO A 346 41.98 7.08 31.26
CA PRO A 346 42.64 8.33 31.53
C PRO A 346 43.72 8.66 30.46
N GLY A 347 43.67 9.86 29.92
CA GLY A 347 44.62 10.32 28.89
C GLY A 347 44.36 9.79 27.47
N SER A 348 43.27 9.07 27.24
CA SER A 348 42.92 8.53 25.91
C SER A 348 42.16 9.51 25.04
N PHE A 349 41.57 10.58 25.59
CA PHE A 349 40.84 11.57 24.80
C PHE A 349 41.77 12.39 23.90
N ALA A 350 41.45 12.45 22.61
CA ALA A 350 42.11 13.27 21.63
C ALA A 350 41.08 13.92 20.71
N LEU A 351 41.09 15.25 20.59
CA LEU A 351 40.28 16.02 19.65
C LEU A 351 41.18 16.66 18.60
N LYS A 352 40.73 16.57 17.35
CA LYS A 352 41.47 17.12 16.20
C LYS A 352 40.49 17.74 15.19
N ALA A 353 40.74 19.01 14.85
CA ALA A 353 40.06 19.69 13.75
C ALA A 353 40.82 19.49 12.44
N ASP A 354 40.12 19.39 11.32
CA ASP A 354 40.68 19.19 9.98
C ASP A 354 41.47 20.42 9.47
N ASP A 355 41.11 21.62 9.95
CA ASP A 355 41.82 22.88 9.66
C ASP A 355 43.01 23.16 10.57
N GLY A 356 43.31 22.23 11.49
CA GLY A 356 44.39 22.36 12.46
C GLY A 356 44.11 23.31 13.62
N SER A 357 42.90 23.86 13.74
CA SER A 357 42.53 24.73 14.86
C SER A 357 42.48 23.93 16.18
N ASP A 358 42.74 24.63 17.27
CA ASP A 358 42.69 24.07 18.62
C ASP A 358 41.25 24.13 19.15
N VAL A 359 40.64 22.98 19.29
CA VAL A 359 39.24 22.85 19.76
C VAL A 359 39.24 22.87 21.29
N LYS A 360 38.67 23.91 21.88
CA LYS A 360 38.44 24.01 23.32
C LYS A 360 37.15 23.35 23.72
N TYR A 361 37.21 22.51 24.76
CA TYR A 361 36.07 21.78 25.25
C TYR A 361 36.13 21.56 26.76
N THR A 362 34.95 21.34 27.34
CA THR A 362 34.80 20.85 28.71
C THR A 362 34.11 19.48 28.67
N LEU A 363 34.69 18.49 29.36
CA LEU A 363 34.11 17.19 29.58
C LEU A 363 33.57 17.11 31.01
N ASN A 364 32.24 16.95 31.15
CA ASN A 364 31.59 16.83 32.43
C ASN A 364 30.71 15.57 32.41
N GLY A 365 31.19 14.50 33.07
CA GLY A 365 30.53 13.20 33.01
C GLY A 365 30.40 12.69 31.57
N ASN A 366 29.18 12.45 31.14
CA ASN A 366 28.86 11.93 29.81
C ASN A 366 28.65 13.05 28.73
N THR A 367 28.93 14.31 29.05
CA THR A 367 28.71 15.44 28.17
C THR A 367 30.01 16.19 27.85
N LEU A 368 30.32 16.32 26.56
CA LEU A 368 31.37 17.17 26.02
C LEU A 368 30.72 18.43 25.42
N THR A 369 31.20 19.60 25.85
CA THR A 369 30.73 20.91 25.35
C THR A 369 31.85 21.63 24.63
N PHE A 370 31.60 22.19 23.44
CA PHE A 370 32.51 23.07 22.76
C PHE A 370 32.47 24.46 23.41
N ASP A 371 33.63 24.92 23.96
CA ASP A 371 33.68 26.11 24.80
C ASP A 371 33.91 27.40 24.02
N ASP A 372 34.62 27.32 22.92
CA ASP A 372 34.98 28.47 22.09
C ASP A 372 34.50 28.31 20.64
N LYS A 373 34.65 29.40 19.87
CA LYS A 373 34.32 29.41 18.45
C LYS A 373 34.98 28.24 17.73
N THR A 374 34.12 27.39 17.11
CA THR A 374 34.54 26.17 16.44
C THR A 374 33.80 26.08 15.10
N THR A 375 34.49 26.36 14.00
CA THR A 375 33.93 26.43 12.63
C THR A 375 34.55 25.43 11.68
N ALA A 376 35.43 24.56 12.17
CA ALA A 376 36.07 23.52 11.36
C ALA A 376 35.02 22.64 10.69
N SER A 377 35.25 22.21 9.47
CA SER A 377 34.31 21.39 8.70
C SER A 377 34.24 19.96 9.22
N LYS A 378 35.27 19.50 9.92
CA LYS A 378 35.37 18.17 10.49
C LYS A 378 36.12 18.20 11.82
N ILE A 379 35.53 17.59 12.85
CA ILE A 379 36.18 17.40 14.16
C ILE A 379 36.17 15.90 14.45
N THR A 380 37.34 15.33 14.74
CA THR A 380 37.53 13.94 15.09
C THR A 380 37.84 13.83 16.58
N ILE A 381 37.13 12.98 17.28
CA ILE A 381 37.29 12.71 18.72
C ILE A 381 37.57 11.22 18.88
N GLU A 382 38.69 10.90 19.53
CA GLU A 382 39.05 9.52 19.84
C GLU A 382 39.16 9.33 21.36
N TYR A 383 38.76 8.17 21.85
CA TYR A 383 38.95 7.76 23.23
C TYR A 383 38.85 6.23 23.34
N VAL A 384 39.38 5.66 24.42
CA VAL A 384 39.46 4.20 24.66
C VAL A 384 38.59 3.83 25.87
N THR A 385 37.79 2.78 25.73
CA THR A 385 37.08 2.16 26.88
C THR A 385 37.35 0.68 26.95
N ALA A 386 37.12 0.11 28.13
CA ALA A 386 37.14 -1.35 28.29
C ALA A 386 35.92 -1.98 27.57
N ILE A 387 36.10 -3.22 27.13
CA ILE A 387 35.04 -4.13 26.70
C ILE A 387 34.83 -5.18 27.80
N ASP A 388 33.56 -5.43 28.13
CA ASP A 388 33.22 -6.53 29.04
C ASP A 388 33.49 -7.86 28.31
N PRO A 389 34.46 -8.68 28.81
CA PRO A 389 34.83 -9.91 28.14
C PRO A 389 33.69 -10.97 28.16
N ASP A 390 32.72 -10.82 29.04
CA ASP A 390 31.58 -11.74 29.15
C ASP A 390 30.39 -11.36 28.25
N LYS A 391 30.44 -10.18 27.59
CA LYS A 391 29.40 -9.76 26.68
C LYS A 391 29.77 -10.03 25.22
N ALA A 392 28.82 -10.55 24.46
CA ALA A 392 29.00 -10.84 23.05
C ALA A 392 29.24 -9.55 22.20
N GLU A 393 28.65 -8.44 22.63
CA GLU A 393 28.70 -7.16 21.93
C GLU A 393 28.67 -5.99 22.92
N THR A 394 29.16 -4.86 22.46
CA THR A 394 29.11 -3.58 23.17
C THR A 394 28.62 -2.52 22.20
N THR A 395 27.47 -1.94 22.46
CA THR A 395 26.91 -0.83 21.68
C THR A 395 27.22 0.48 22.39
N ASN A 396 27.72 1.44 21.62
CA ASN A 396 27.98 2.78 22.12
C ASN A 396 27.31 3.82 21.21
N THR A 397 26.60 4.77 21.81
CA THR A 397 25.79 5.78 21.12
C THR A 397 26.26 7.16 21.50
N VAL A 398 26.46 8.02 20.53
CA VAL A 398 26.70 9.44 20.73
C VAL A 398 25.53 10.25 20.15
N LYS A 399 25.19 11.33 20.85
CA LYS A 399 24.18 12.30 20.44
C LYS A 399 24.81 13.68 20.37
N MET A 400 24.51 14.43 19.31
CA MET A 400 24.84 15.84 19.22
C MET A 400 23.61 16.66 19.56
N GLN A 401 23.77 17.59 20.47
CA GLN A 401 22.70 18.43 21.02
C GLN A 401 23.03 19.89 20.84
N ARG A 402 22.00 20.72 20.66
CA ARG A 402 22.14 22.17 20.58
C ARG A 402 22.46 22.83 21.90
N PRO A 403 22.92 24.11 21.85
CA PRO A 403 23.17 24.89 23.05
C PRO A 403 21.93 25.01 23.97
N ASP A 404 20.75 25.17 23.40
CA ASP A 404 19.49 25.24 24.14
C ASP A 404 18.82 23.87 24.23
N LYS A 405 18.97 23.21 25.39
CA LYS A 405 18.35 21.92 25.69
C LYS A 405 16.87 22.01 26.06
N SER A 406 16.30 23.21 26.21
CA SER A 406 14.92 23.42 26.66
C SER A 406 13.89 23.17 25.55
N GLN A 407 14.32 23.14 24.29
CA GLN A 407 13.46 22.94 23.13
C GLN A 407 13.34 21.46 22.77
N PRO A 408 12.15 20.96 22.34
CA PRO A 408 11.95 19.60 21.90
C PRO A 408 12.53 19.38 20.49
N TRP A 409 13.82 19.16 20.40
CA TRP A 409 14.48 19.05 19.12
C TRP A 409 14.95 17.62 18.86
N SER A 410 15.00 17.22 17.59
CA SER A 410 15.61 15.99 17.17
C SER A 410 17.13 16.07 17.33
N ASP A 411 17.67 15.26 18.21
CA ASP A 411 19.11 15.09 18.34
C ASP A 411 19.67 14.34 17.14
N ILE A 412 20.87 14.72 16.71
CA ILE A 412 21.63 13.90 15.77
C ILE A 412 22.29 12.78 16.56
N THR A 413 22.07 11.54 16.12
CA THR A 413 22.52 10.34 16.84
C THR A 413 23.32 9.43 15.91
N SER A 414 24.36 8.80 16.45
CA SER A 414 25.08 7.72 15.79
C SER A 414 25.43 6.65 16.81
N SER A 415 25.23 5.40 16.43
CA SER A 415 25.54 4.23 17.26
C SER A 415 26.44 3.28 16.51
N GLU A 416 27.32 2.63 17.23
CA GLU A 416 28.15 1.55 16.72
C GLU A 416 28.18 0.40 17.70
N THR A 417 28.10 -0.81 17.17
CA THR A 417 28.24 -2.03 17.93
C THR A 417 29.55 -2.71 17.57
N VAL A 418 30.39 -2.94 18.55
CA VAL A 418 31.58 -3.76 18.42
C VAL A 418 31.29 -5.13 19.02
N TYR A 419 31.76 -6.15 18.36
CA TYR A 419 31.54 -7.53 18.78
C TYR A 419 32.79 -8.06 19.47
N ASN A 420 32.56 -8.95 20.44
CA ASN A 420 33.68 -9.63 21.09
C ASN A 420 34.38 -10.59 20.10
N ARG A 421 35.43 -11.26 20.53
CA ARG A 421 36.27 -12.14 19.70
C ARG A 421 35.44 -13.10 18.85
N TYR A 422 34.40 -13.70 19.43
CA TYR A 422 33.49 -14.60 18.73
C TYR A 422 32.06 -14.10 18.77
N GLN A 423 31.39 -14.22 17.65
CA GLN A 423 29.95 -14.08 17.52
C GLN A 423 29.32 -15.44 17.20
N ILE A 424 28.20 -15.72 17.81
CA ILE A 424 27.41 -16.90 17.51
C ILE A 424 25.94 -16.50 17.35
N SER A 425 25.30 -17.00 16.31
CA SER A 425 23.86 -16.86 16.11
C SER A 425 23.25 -18.21 15.79
N LYS A 426 22.03 -18.41 16.27
CA LYS A 426 21.28 -19.64 16.06
C LYS A 426 19.92 -19.35 15.44
N SER A 427 19.59 -20.08 14.40
CA SER A 427 18.27 -20.13 13.80
C SER A 427 17.72 -21.55 13.77
N GLY A 428 16.42 -21.65 13.64
CA GLY A 428 15.77 -22.96 13.54
C GLY A 428 14.36 -22.81 13.01
N TRP A 429 13.90 -23.79 12.25
CA TRP A 429 12.57 -23.84 11.67
C TRP A 429 12.08 -25.27 11.50
N ILE A 430 10.77 -25.43 11.41
CA ILE A 430 10.16 -26.72 11.14
C ILE A 430 10.37 -27.03 9.66
N ASP A 431 11.09 -28.10 9.37
CA ASP A 431 11.32 -28.58 8.00
C ASP A 431 10.22 -29.54 7.55
N ASN A 432 9.86 -30.45 8.44
CA ASN A 432 8.78 -31.40 8.19
C ASN A 432 7.92 -31.56 9.46
N ASN A 433 6.75 -30.91 9.47
CA ASN A 433 5.85 -30.95 10.61
C ASN A 433 5.27 -32.37 10.82
N THR A 434 5.05 -33.13 9.77
CA THR A 434 4.50 -34.49 9.84
C THR A 434 5.46 -35.46 10.50
N LEU A 435 6.75 -35.33 10.23
CA LEU A 435 7.79 -36.13 10.85
C LEU A 435 8.37 -35.53 12.13
N GLY A 436 8.01 -34.27 12.44
CA GLY A 436 8.57 -33.56 13.56
C GLY A 436 10.06 -33.23 13.39
N ILE A 437 10.46 -32.89 12.17
CA ILE A 437 11.85 -32.53 11.86
C ILE A 437 12.03 -31.03 11.96
N ILE A 438 12.98 -30.61 12.75
CA ILE A 438 13.43 -29.23 12.89
C ILE A 438 14.85 -29.13 12.33
N LYS A 439 15.04 -28.18 11.42
CA LYS A 439 16.38 -27.80 10.94
C LYS A 439 16.93 -26.67 11.79
N TRP A 440 18.18 -26.78 12.13
CA TRP A 440 18.95 -25.81 12.89
C TRP A 440 20.13 -25.32 12.08
N GLU A 441 20.44 -24.06 12.26
CA GLU A 441 21.59 -23.42 11.66
C GLU A 441 22.31 -22.60 12.73
N VAL A 442 23.60 -22.80 12.86
CA VAL A 442 24.49 -22.07 13.78
C VAL A 442 25.54 -21.35 12.96
N THR A 443 25.51 -20.04 12.98
CA THR A 443 26.56 -19.22 12.36
C THR A 443 27.53 -18.76 13.42
N VAL A 444 28.81 -19.04 13.21
CA VAL A 444 29.88 -18.61 14.11
C VAL A 444 30.88 -17.76 13.34
N LYS A 445 31.25 -16.61 13.90
CA LYS A 445 32.21 -15.69 13.33
C LYS A 445 33.29 -15.32 14.33
N CYS A 446 34.53 -15.29 13.88
CA CYS A 446 35.66 -14.76 14.59
C CYS A 446 35.98 -13.36 14.12
N ASN A 447 35.88 -12.37 15.02
CA ASN A 447 36.14 -10.96 14.72
C ASN A 447 37.60 -10.55 14.92
N ASP A 448 38.37 -11.39 15.62
CA ASP A 448 39.78 -11.15 15.89
C ASP A 448 40.63 -11.65 14.71
N LYS A 449 41.33 -10.74 14.05
CA LYS A 449 42.24 -11.06 12.93
C LYS A 449 43.40 -11.98 13.32
N ASN A 450 43.75 -12.03 14.61
CA ASN A 450 44.84 -12.82 15.14
C ASN A 450 44.36 -14.15 15.73
N SER A 451 43.08 -14.44 15.67
CA SER A 451 42.45 -15.69 16.12
C SER A 451 41.86 -16.48 14.98
N THR A 452 41.56 -17.74 15.23
CA THR A 452 40.99 -18.66 14.23
C THR A 452 39.80 -19.43 14.81
N LEU A 453 38.87 -19.85 13.97
CA LEU A 453 37.80 -20.79 14.30
C LEU A 453 38.29 -22.25 14.27
N LYS A 454 39.38 -22.51 13.57
CA LYS A 454 39.93 -23.86 13.43
C LYS A 454 40.29 -24.45 14.80
N GLY A 455 39.85 -25.66 15.07
CA GLY A 455 40.08 -26.33 16.36
C GLY A 455 39.21 -25.85 17.52
N LYS A 456 38.35 -24.86 17.31
CA LYS A 456 37.41 -24.39 18.34
C LYS A 456 36.25 -25.35 18.49
N THR A 457 35.76 -25.44 19.70
CA THR A 457 34.66 -26.33 20.09
C THR A 457 33.33 -25.54 20.08
N ILE A 458 32.38 -26.10 19.35
CA ILE A 458 30.98 -25.63 19.38
C ILE A 458 30.20 -26.58 20.29
N THR A 459 29.57 -26.00 21.31
CA THR A 459 28.62 -26.71 22.18
C THR A 459 27.20 -26.47 21.66
N ASP A 460 26.36 -27.49 21.80
CA ASP A 460 24.95 -27.38 21.40
C ASP A 460 24.15 -28.45 22.14
N ASN A 461 23.10 -28.06 22.88
CA ASN A 461 22.37 -28.98 23.74
C ASN A 461 21.50 -30.00 23.01
N MET A 462 21.37 -29.89 21.71
CA MET A 462 20.61 -30.84 20.86
C MET A 462 21.52 -31.65 19.90
N LEU A 463 22.81 -31.40 19.86
CA LEU A 463 23.74 -32.25 19.15
C LEU A 463 23.99 -33.55 19.90
N LYS A 464 24.06 -34.67 19.21
CA LYS A 464 24.32 -36.00 19.76
C LYS A 464 25.65 -36.54 19.27
N ALA A 465 26.35 -37.27 20.13
CA ALA A 465 27.56 -37.96 19.74
C ALA A 465 27.38 -38.82 18.49
N GLY A 466 28.31 -38.71 17.55
CA GLY A 466 28.27 -39.43 16.28
C GLY A 466 27.34 -38.85 15.23
N GLN A 467 26.58 -37.79 15.54
CA GLN A 467 25.72 -37.10 14.58
C GLN A 467 26.57 -36.44 13.50
N ILE A 468 26.10 -36.54 12.25
CA ILE A 468 26.68 -35.83 11.11
C ILE A 468 26.05 -34.50 10.96
N VAL A 469 26.86 -33.45 10.86
CA VAL A 469 26.44 -32.07 10.60
C VAL A 469 27.07 -31.59 9.31
N SER A 470 26.42 -30.66 8.65
CA SER A 470 26.97 -30.01 7.44
C SER A 470 27.64 -28.69 7.86
N ILE A 471 28.86 -28.46 7.42
CA ILE A 471 29.62 -27.23 7.63
C ILE A 471 29.79 -26.52 6.29
N LYS A 472 29.36 -25.26 6.21
CA LYS A 472 29.57 -24.40 5.07
C LYS A 472 30.59 -23.32 5.41
N VAL A 473 31.59 -23.17 4.57
CA VAL A 473 32.68 -22.19 4.69
C VAL A 473 32.90 -21.54 3.32
N GLY A 474 32.55 -20.29 3.17
CA GLY A 474 32.54 -19.64 1.86
C GLY A 474 31.67 -20.41 0.86
N ASN A 475 32.28 -20.92 -0.19
CA ASN A 475 31.60 -21.74 -1.23
C ASN A 475 31.76 -23.24 -1.00
N ASP A 476 32.51 -23.67 0.00
CA ASP A 476 32.74 -25.08 0.32
C ASP A 476 31.71 -25.57 1.35
N THR A 477 31.21 -26.79 1.16
CA THR A 477 30.29 -27.43 2.08
C THR A 477 30.72 -28.88 2.27
N PHE A 478 30.83 -29.34 3.49
CA PHE A 478 31.30 -30.69 3.82
C PHE A 478 30.68 -31.18 5.13
N ASP A 479 30.72 -32.47 5.34
CA ASP A 479 30.21 -33.12 6.54
C ASP A 479 31.27 -33.19 7.63
N ALA A 480 30.83 -33.03 8.89
CA ALA A 480 31.64 -33.27 10.08
C ALA A 480 30.86 -34.13 11.07
N THR A 481 31.56 -34.85 11.92
CA THR A 481 30.98 -35.76 12.91
C THR A 481 31.13 -35.16 14.29
N VAL A 482 30.04 -35.09 15.05
CA VAL A 482 30.04 -34.70 16.45
C VAL A 482 30.83 -35.72 17.28
N ALA A 483 31.72 -35.23 18.15
CA ALA A 483 32.56 -36.08 19.01
C ALA A 483 31.75 -36.88 20.04
N SER A 484 32.40 -37.84 20.65
CA SER A 484 31.77 -38.75 21.64
C SER A 484 31.25 -38.05 22.90
N ASP A 485 31.74 -36.87 23.19
CA ASP A 485 31.26 -35.98 24.30
C ASP A 485 30.06 -35.10 23.91
N GLY A 486 29.59 -35.17 22.65
CA GLY A 486 28.50 -34.35 22.14
C GLY A 486 28.91 -32.96 21.65
N GLU A 487 30.20 -32.68 21.62
CA GLU A 487 30.75 -31.40 21.14
C GLU A 487 31.24 -31.50 19.69
N LEU A 488 31.13 -30.38 18.97
CA LEU A 488 31.63 -30.29 17.61
C LEU A 488 32.93 -29.50 17.59
N VAL A 489 34.02 -30.16 17.25
CA VAL A 489 35.31 -29.48 17.03
C VAL A 489 35.38 -29.07 15.57
N LEU A 490 35.59 -27.78 15.32
CA LEU A 490 35.71 -27.24 13.95
C LEU A 490 37.00 -27.76 13.29
N PRO A 491 36.90 -28.45 12.14
CA PRO A 491 38.04 -29.16 11.55
C PRO A 491 39.02 -28.23 10.86
N ASP A 492 40.20 -28.69 10.60
CA ASP A 492 41.25 -27.96 9.85
C ASP A 492 40.84 -27.56 8.44
N ARG A 493 39.89 -28.25 7.85
CA ARG A 493 39.35 -27.96 6.51
C ARG A 493 38.74 -26.56 6.39
N ILE A 494 38.28 -25.95 7.47
CA ILE A 494 37.76 -24.58 7.45
C ILE A 494 38.86 -23.54 7.12
N GLY A 495 40.13 -23.89 7.30
CA GLY A 495 41.27 -23.02 7.01
C GLY A 495 41.26 -21.75 7.83
N ASP A 496 41.63 -20.63 7.20
CA ASP A 496 41.68 -19.31 7.82
C ASP A 496 40.36 -18.53 7.71
N ASN A 497 39.27 -19.19 7.28
CA ASN A 497 37.96 -18.54 7.23
C ASN A 497 37.51 -18.12 8.61
N ASN A 498 36.98 -16.89 8.69
CA ASN A 498 36.53 -16.31 9.94
C ASN A 498 35.03 -16.50 10.20
N GLU A 499 34.33 -17.20 9.33
CA GLU A 499 32.90 -17.49 9.47
C GLU A 499 32.58 -18.90 8.98
N VAL A 500 31.78 -19.62 9.76
CA VAL A 500 31.25 -20.93 9.43
C VAL A 500 29.77 -21.00 9.70
N VAL A 501 29.05 -21.78 8.89
CA VAL A 501 27.65 -22.09 9.10
C VAL A 501 27.49 -23.58 9.27
N ILE A 502 26.94 -24.00 10.41
CA ILE A 502 26.76 -25.40 10.78
C ILE A 502 25.26 -25.70 10.67
N SER A 503 24.89 -26.69 9.87
CA SER A 503 23.50 -27.09 9.67
C SER A 503 23.29 -28.53 10.08
N TYR A 504 22.21 -28.81 10.78
CA TYR A 504 21.82 -30.15 11.17
C TYR A 504 20.31 -30.22 11.45
N GLU A 505 19.81 -31.44 11.61
CA GLU A 505 18.41 -31.74 11.87
C GLU A 505 18.23 -32.42 13.21
N THR A 506 17.10 -32.17 13.86
CA THR A 506 16.62 -32.90 15.01
C THR A 506 15.23 -33.43 14.77
N LYS A 507 14.94 -34.59 15.35
CA LYS A 507 13.59 -35.15 15.32
C LYS A 507 13.00 -34.95 16.75
N VAL A 508 11.86 -34.27 16.85
CA VAL A 508 11.25 -33.93 18.14
C VAL A 508 10.96 -35.16 19.00
N ALA A 509 10.70 -36.31 18.40
CA ALA A 509 10.49 -37.57 19.10
C ALA A 509 11.70 -38.04 19.92
N ASP A 510 12.89 -37.52 19.61
CA ASP A 510 14.14 -37.91 20.28
C ASP A 510 14.42 -37.12 21.58
N TYR A 511 13.53 -36.17 21.92
CA TYR A 511 13.73 -35.25 23.05
C TYR A 511 12.49 -35.22 23.95
N ASP A 512 12.72 -35.03 25.24
CA ASP A 512 11.64 -34.73 26.19
C ASP A 512 11.33 -33.22 26.10
N LEU A 513 10.18 -32.88 25.53
CA LEU A 513 9.76 -31.49 25.31
C LEU A 513 8.93 -30.92 26.46
N GLY A 514 8.65 -31.75 27.52
CA GLY A 514 7.72 -31.34 28.57
C GLY A 514 6.28 -31.26 28.11
N ASP A 515 5.50 -30.40 28.76
CA ASP A 515 4.08 -30.19 28.43
C ASP A 515 3.88 -29.14 27.34
N PRO A 516 2.89 -29.31 26.45
CA PRO A 516 2.55 -28.29 25.48
C PRO A 516 1.84 -27.09 26.13
N ASP A 517 1.86 -25.97 25.46
CA ASP A 517 1.07 -24.81 25.86
C ASP A 517 -0.46 -25.05 25.66
N SER A 518 -1.28 -24.08 26.06
CA SER A 518 -2.76 -24.14 25.93
C SER A 518 -3.27 -24.33 24.49
N ASN A 519 -2.42 -24.06 23.49
CA ASN A 519 -2.71 -24.24 22.06
C ASN A 519 -2.17 -25.56 21.50
N GLY A 520 -1.52 -26.37 22.34
CA GLY A 520 -0.92 -27.65 21.95
C GLY A 520 0.46 -27.53 21.30
N ASN A 521 1.14 -26.39 21.43
CA ASN A 521 2.48 -26.19 20.92
C ASN A 521 3.53 -26.59 21.97
N TYR A 522 4.57 -27.27 21.53
CA TYR A 522 5.76 -27.55 22.31
C TYR A 522 6.84 -26.52 22.00
N ALA A 523 7.46 -25.95 23.04
CA ALA A 523 8.58 -25.04 22.87
C ALA A 523 9.90 -25.86 22.83
N VAL A 524 10.50 -25.92 21.64
CA VAL A 524 11.77 -26.60 21.42
C VAL A 524 12.90 -25.59 21.50
N LYS A 525 13.52 -25.44 22.64
CA LYS A 525 14.62 -24.51 22.87
C LYS A 525 15.96 -25.21 22.62
N ASN A 526 16.77 -24.59 21.76
CA ASN A 526 18.09 -25.06 21.41
C ASN A 526 19.13 -23.95 21.60
N THR A 527 20.20 -24.24 22.34
CA THR A 527 21.25 -23.28 22.66
C THR A 527 22.60 -23.80 22.16
N ALA A 528 23.28 -22.97 21.38
CA ALA A 528 24.64 -23.24 20.93
C ALA A 528 25.64 -22.27 21.57
N GLY A 529 26.90 -22.67 21.69
CA GLY A 529 27.92 -21.84 22.31
C GLY A 529 29.33 -22.06 21.74
N ILE A 530 30.15 -21.02 21.93
CA ILE A 530 31.59 -21.02 21.67
C ILE A 530 32.30 -20.13 22.70
N ASP A 531 33.30 -20.66 23.38
CA ASP A 531 34.14 -19.90 24.33
C ASP A 531 33.34 -19.02 25.32
N GLY A 532 32.23 -19.54 25.86
CA GLY A 532 31.39 -18.82 26.79
C GLY A 532 30.31 -17.91 26.19
N PHE A 533 30.34 -17.67 24.88
CA PHE A 533 29.26 -16.97 24.17
C PHE A 533 28.19 -17.96 23.73
N HIS A 534 26.94 -17.57 23.86
CA HIS A 534 25.80 -18.42 23.55
C HIS A 534 24.76 -17.72 22.71
N SER A 535 24.07 -18.50 21.89
CA SER A 535 22.86 -18.08 21.18
C SER A 535 21.82 -19.16 21.27
N ASP A 536 20.60 -18.79 21.53
CA ASP A 536 19.49 -19.71 21.62
C ASP A 536 18.38 -19.38 20.61
N LYS A 537 17.66 -20.41 20.24
CA LYS A 537 16.46 -20.31 19.42
C LYS A 537 15.40 -21.24 19.95
N THR A 538 14.19 -20.73 20.07
CA THR A 538 13.01 -21.54 20.37
C THR A 538 12.18 -21.69 19.11
N VAL A 539 11.87 -22.94 18.76
CA VAL A 539 10.93 -23.28 17.69
C VAL A 539 9.68 -23.86 18.34
N TYR A 540 8.54 -23.33 18.00
CA TYR A 540 7.25 -23.84 18.47
C TYR A 540 6.74 -24.91 17.50
N TYR A 541 6.53 -26.11 18.02
CA TYR A 541 6.13 -27.27 17.26
C TYR A 541 4.77 -27.78 17.73
N LYS A 542 3.87 -27.98 16.78
CA LYS A 542 2.57 -28.60 17.04
C LYS A 542 2.47 -29.94 16.32
N PRO A 543 2.31 -31.05 17.03
CA PRO A 543 2.13 -32.35 16.42
C PRO A 543 0.90 -32.36 15.49
N VAL A 544 1.02 -33.04 14.36
CA VAL A 544 -0.11 -33.36 13.53
C VAL A 544 -0.79 -34.60 14.13
N ASN A 545 -2.10 -34.49 14.36
CA ASN A 545 -2.95 -35.56 14.84
C ASN A 545 -4.33 -35.40 14.17
N GLU A 546 -4.41 -35.84 12.93
CA GLU A 546 -5.61 -35.71 12.10
C GLU A 546 -6.25 -37.06 11.89
N LYS A 547 -7.56 -37.12 12.06
CA LYS A 547 -8.36 -38.32 11.86
C LYS A 547 -9.58 -37.94 11.05
N SER A 548 -9.87 -38.69 10.03
CA SER A 548 -11.06 -38.51 9.23
C SER A 548 -11.67 -39.83 8.80
N LYS A 549 -12.97 -39.83 8.64
CA LYS A 549 -13.70 -40.92 8.03
C LYS A 549 -14.74 -40.35 7.11
N THR A 550 -14.76 -40.88 5.88
CA THR A 550 -15.65 -40.38 4.83
C THR A 550 -16.34 -41.56 4.13
N VAL A 551 -17.50 -41.29 3.59
CA VAL A 551 -18.15 -42.16 2.61
C VAL A 551 -17.69 -41.75 1.22
N LEU A 552 -17.09 -42.67 0.48
CA LEU A 552 -16.59 -42.44 -0.88
C LEU A 552 -17.70 -42.57 -1.94
N GLY A 553 -18.73 -43.39 -1.66
CA GLY A 553 -19.86 -43.59 -2.53
C GLY A 553 -20.85 -44.54 -1.93
N ILE A 554 -22.11 -44.44 -2.39
CA ILE A 554 -23.21 -45.34 -2.03
C ILE A 554 -23.89 -45.76 -3.33
N SER A 555 -24.02 -47.07 -3.54
CA SER A 555 -24.66 -47.60 -4.73
C SER A 555 -25.68 -48.72 -4.38
N GLN A 556 -26.72 -48.85 -5.16
CA GLN A 556 -27.68 -49.93 -5.03
C GLN A 556 -27.64 -50.85 -6.26
N ASP A 557 -27.53 -52.14 -6.00
CA ASP A 557 -27.71 -53.20 -6.99
C ASP A 557 -28.74 -54.18 -6.51
N GLY A 558 -29.94 -54.13 -7.12
CA GLY A 558 -31.08 -54.92 -6.67
C GLY A 558 -31.47 -54.59 -5.23
N SER A 559 -31.47 -55.61 -4.37
CA SER A 559 -31.79 -55.51 -2.93
C SER A 559 -30.54 -55.24 -2.04
N SER A 560 -29.41 -54.96 -2.63
CA SER A 560 -28.17 -54.68 -1.90
C SER A 560 -27.72 -53.23 -2.07
N VAL A 561 -27.53 -52.51 -0.98
CA VAL A 561 -26.94 -51.17 -0.98
C VAL A 561 -25.53 -51.26 -0.42
N THR A 562 -24.57 -50.83 -1.22
CA THR A 562 -23.15 -50.85 -0.88
C THR A 562 -22.63 -49.45 -0.53
N TYR A 563 -22.01 -49.34 0.62
CA TYR A 563 -21.31 -48.16 1.10
C TYR A 563 -19.79 -48.38 0.95
N LYS A 564 -19.10 -47.45 0.33
CA LYS A 564 -17.64 -47.42 0.27
C LYS A 564 -17.10 -46.40 1.25
N TRP A 565 -16.22 -46.83 2.15
CA TRP A 565 -15.70 -46.06 3.24
C TRP A 565 -14.20 -45.82 3.13
N GLN A 566 -13.76 -44.70 3.68
CA GLN A 566 -12.33 -44.43 3.88
C GLN A 566 -12.10 -43.90 5.28
N VAL A 567 -11.14 -44.49 5.97
CA VAL A 567 -10.61 -44.02 7.26
C VAL A 567 -9.18 -43.56 7.03
N GLU A 568 -8.88 -42.37 7.49
CA GLU A 568 -7.52 -41.85 7.41
C GLU A 568 -7.06 -41.36 8.78
N VAL A 569 -5.88 -41.79 9.20
CA VAL A 569 -5.21 -41.36 10.41
C VAL A 569 -3.82 -40.89 10.06
N LYS A 570 -3.56 -39.61 10.33
CA LYS A 570 -2.26 -38.98 10.15
C LYS A 570 -1.75 -38.51 11.50
N GLN A 571 -0.53 -38.88 11.84
CA GLN A 571 0.08 -38.48 13.11
C GLN A 571 1.56 -38.17 12.94
N THR A 572 2.01 -37.18 13.72
CA THR A 572 3.42 -36.93 13.97
C THR A 572 3.76 -37.57 15.31
N ASN A 573 4.92 -38.09 15.45
CA ASN A 573 5.39 -38.77 16.67
C ASN A 573 4.50 -39.94 17.06
N GLY A 574 5.10 -40.97 17.44
CA GLY A 574 4.47 -42.24 17.74
C GLY A 574 4.42 -43.16 16.51
N SER A 575 4.26 -44.42 16.80
CA SER A 575 4.22 -45.50 15.87
C SER A 575 2.80 -46.06 15.80
N PHE A 576 2.39 -46.51 14.64
CA PHE A 576 1.19 -47.34 14.47
C PHE A 576 1.41 -48.76 14.96
N ARG A 577 2.64 -49.12 15.32
CA ARG A 577 3.08 -50.44 15.79
C ARG A 577 2.20 -50.95 16.90
N GLY A 578 1.56 -52.09 16.73
CA GLY A 578 0.69 -52.71 17.71
C GLY A 578 -0.60 -51.97 18.05
N LYS A 579 -0.91 -50.87 17.35
CA LYS A 579 -2.12 -50.08 17.57
C LYS A 579 -3.33 -50.70 16.89
N THR A 580 -4.53 -50.28 17.31
CA THR A 580 -5.81 -50.80 16.82
C THR A 580 -6.71 -49.63 16.35
N ILE A 581 -7.32 -49.76 15.21
CA ILE A 581 -8.43 -48.94 14.77
C ILE A 581 -9.69 -49.81 14.87
N SER A 582 -10.70 -49.36 15.59
CA SER A 582 -12.02 -50.03 15.69
C SER A 582 -13.07 -49.28 14.90
N ASP A 583 -14.05 -50.00 14.44
CA ASP A 583 -15.11 -49.49 13.55
C ASP A 583 -16.47 -50.11 13.89
N ILE A 584 -17.49 -49.26 13.98
CA ILE A 584 -18.87 -49.70 14.30
C ILE A 584 -19.82 -49.09 13.28
N MET A 585 -20.58 -49.96 12.61
CA MET A 585 -21.58 -49.65 11.59
C MET A 585 -23.01 -49.89 12.08
N ASN A 586 -23.72 -48.84 12.45
CA ASN A 586 -25.11 -48.92 12.88
C ASN A 586 -26.04 -48.47 11.75
N ALA A 587 -26.79 -49.40 11.18
CA ALA A 587 -27.74 -49.10 10.11
C ALA A 587 -29.13 -48.89 10.70
N THR A 588 -29.85 -47.88 10.16
CA THR A 588 -31.23 -47.57 10.51
C THR A 588 -32.05 -47.28 9.24
N SER A 589 -33.34 -47.50 9.32
CA SER A 589 -34.30 -47.22 8.26
C SER A 589 -35.42 -46.32 8.80
N ASN A 590 -35.88 -45.36 8.01
CA ASN A 590 -36.90 -44.40 8.41
C ASN A 590 -38.32 -45.04 8.54
N ASP A 591 -38.52 -46.28 8.05
CA ASP A 591 -39.74 -47.06 8.24
C ASP A 591 -39.70 -47.92 9.52
N GLY A 592 -38.62 -47.87 10.29
CA GLY A 592 -38.44 -48.60 11.55
C GLY A 592 -38.10 -50.09 11.40
N LYS A 593 -37.93 -50.60 10.20
CA LYS A 593 -37.50 -51.97 9.98
C LYS A 593 -36.05 -52.16 10.36
N SER A 594 -35.73 -53.33 10.93
CA SER A 594 -34.37 -53.66 11.35
C SER A 594 -33.51 -54.01 10.14
N ILE A 595 -32.39 -53.33 9.99
CA ILE A 595 -31.37 -53.58 8.96
C ILE A 595 -29.98 -53.57 9.59
N LYS A 596 -29.01 -54.15 8.88
CA LYS A 596 -27.62 -54.21 9.29
C LYS A 596 -26.70 -53.77 8.15
N SER A 597 -25.64 -53.06 8.49
CA SER A 597 -24.55 -52.82 7.58
C SER A 597 -23.47 -53.86 7.87
N VAL A 598 -23.16 -54.68 6.88
CA VAL A 598 -22.29 -55.85 7.03
C VAL A 598 -20.99 -55.59 6.28
N LEU A 599 -19.88 -55.69 6.97
CA LEU A 599 -18.53 -55.55 6.38
C LEU A 599 -18.28 -56.63 5.34
N ASP A 600 -17.79 -56.20 4.18
CA ASP A 600 -17.12 -57.11 3.23
C ASP A 600 -15.62 -57.16 3.62
N THR A 601 -15.24 -58.24 4.30
CA THR A 601 -13.88 -58.42 4.82
C THR A 601 -12.81 -58.48 3.71
N ASP A 602 -13.19 -58.94 2.52
CA ASP A 602 -12.27 -59.05 1.36
C ASP A 602 -12.06 -57.69 0.68
N SER A 603 -12.89 -56.68 1.01
CA SER A 603 -12.80 -55.37 0.44
C SER A 603 -11.72 -54.45 1.10
N ILE A 604 -11.19 -54.87 2.24
CA ILE A 604 -10.26 -54.02 3.01
C ILE A 604 -8.96 -53.88 2.24
N ILE A 605 -8.61 -52.61 1.97
CA ILE A 605 -7.31 -52.23 1.37
C ILE A 605 -6.70 -51.13 2.25
N MET A 606 -5.41 -51.26 2.56
CA MET A 606 -4.69 -50.30 3.33
C MET A 606 -3.58 -49.65 2.49
N TYR A 607 -3.55 -48.31 2.54
CA TYR A 607 -2.45 -47.50 2.00
C TYR A 607 -1.76 -46.76 3.12
N VAL A 608 -0.48 -46.51 2.97
CA VAL A 608 0.34 -45.80 3.94
C VAL A 608 1.18 -44.75 3.26
N GLN A 609 1.53 -43.71 4.00
CA GLN A 609 2.60 -42.77 3.65
C GLN A 609 3.76 -42.94 4.63
N ARG A 610 4.97 -43.02 4.07
CA ARG A 610 6.20 -43.18 4.85
C ARG A 610 7.03 -41.92 4.79
N ASN A 611 7.71 -41.61 5.89
CA ASN A 611 8.69 -40.53 5.98
C ASN A 611 8.18 -39.16 5.51
N GLY A 612 6.88 -38.89 5.66
CA GLY A 612 6.28 -37.64 5.23
C GLY A 612 6.25 -37.41 3.70
N THR A 613 6.50 -38.45 2.92
CA THR A 613 6.30 -38.38 1.46
C THR A 613 4.83 -38.26 1.14
N GLY A 614 4.43 -37.50 0.12
CA GLY A 614 3.05 -37.43 -0.35
C GLY A 614 2.56 -38.67 -1.11
N SER A 615 3.40 -39.72 -1.25
CA SER A 615 3.10 -40.91 -2.01
C SER A 615 2.37 -41.96 -1.17
N TYR A 616 1.29 -42.48 -1.66
CA TYR A 616 0.57 -43.61 -1.08
C TYR A 616 1.16 -44.94 -1.60
N GLU A 617 1.43 -45.80 -0.65
CA GLU A 617 1.96 -47.16 -0.90
C GLU A 617 0.96 -48.17 -0.34
N LYS A 618 0.58 -49.17 -1.14
CA LYS A 618 -0.31 -50.24 -0.65
C LYS A 618 0.45 -51.11 0.35
N LEU A 619 -0.13 -51.24 1.54
CA LEU A 619 0.40 -52.12 2.59
C LEU A 619 -0.16 -53.52 2.41
N ASP A 620 0.74 -54.52 2.43
CA ASP A 620 0.34 -55.93 2.35
C ASP A 620 -0.50 -56.34 3.56
N SER A 621 -1.54 -57.15 3.33
CA SER A 621 -2.45 -57.61 4.38
C SER A 621 -1.81 -58.47 5.47
N SER A 622 -0.60 -58.98 5.25
CA SER A 622 0.20 -59.67 6.28
C SER A 622 0.63 -58.75 7.42
N ASN A 623 0.57 -57.46 7.24
CA ASN A 623 0.98 -56.46 8.24
C ASN A 623 -0.11 -56.10 9.29
N TYR A 624 -1.32 -56.59 9.11
CA TYR A 624 -2.39 -56.32 10.04
C TYR A 624 -3.39 -57.48 10.14
N THR A 625 -4.14 -57.50 11.22
CA THR A 625 -5.17 -58.54 11.48
C THR A 625 -6.52 -57.83 11.58
N VAL A 626 -7.54 -58.39 10.94
CA VAL A 626 -8.93 -57.94 11.01
C VAL A 626 -9.73 -58.90 11.88
N VAL A 627 -10.36 -58.38 12.94
CA VAL A 627 -11.25 -59.16 13.82
C VAL A 627 -12.62 -58.47 13.81
N SER A 628 -13.64 -59.18 13.36
CA SER A 628 -15.02 -58.70 13.36
C SER A 628 -15.87 -59.40 14.35
N ASN A 629 -17.00 -58.76 14.75
CA ASN A 629 -18.03 -59.43 15.56
C ASN A 629 -18.77 -60.49 14.71
N ALA A 630 -19.65 -61.27 15.37
CA ALA A 630 -20.31 -62.45 14.74
C ALA A 630 -21.12 -62.12 13.49
N ASP A 631 -21.72 -60.95 13.37
CA ASP A 631 -22.53 -60.51 12.23
C ASP A 631 -21.84 -59.45 11.33
N ASN A 632 -20.55 -59.25 11.51
CA ASN A 632 -19.73 -58.32 10.74
C ASN A 632 -20.26 -56.88 10.71
N THR A 633 -20.92 -56.42 11.77
CA THR A 633 -21.40 -55.04 11.92
C THR A 633 -20.41 -54.12 12.64
N SER A 634 -19.39 -54.70 13.21
CA SER A 634 -18.23 -54.01 13.80
C SER A 634 -16.94 -54.81 13.61
N PHE A 635 -15.83 -54.16 13.58
CA PHE A 635 -14.52 -54.81 13.43
C PHE A 635 -13.39 -53.98 14.03
N GLU A 636 -12.28 -54.62 14.23
CA GLU A 636 -11.00 -54.02 14.63
C GLU A 636 -9.93 -54.41 13.65
N ILE A 637 -9.09 -53.42 13.28
CA ILE A 637 -7.86 -53.64 12.55
C ILE A 637 -6.71 -53.42 13.52
N LYS A 638 -5.96 -54.47 13.80
CA LYS A 638 -4.79 -54.44 14.64
C LYS A 638 -3.53 -54.49 13.78
N PHE A 639 -2.69 -53.48 13.88
CA PHE A 639 -1.40 -53.43 13.22
C PHE A 639 -0.41 -54.34 13.93
N ASN A 640 0.44 -55.02 13.16
CA ASN A 640 1.46 -55.87 13.74
C ASN A 640 2.48 -55.07 14.58
N ASP A 641 3.02 -55.71 15.61
CA ASP A 641 4.13 -55.17 16.40
C ASP A 641 5.47 -55.36 15.60
N SER A 642 5.65 -54.52 14.58
CA SER A 642 6.72 -54.63 13.63
C SER A 642 7.33 -53.27 13.31
N GLU A 643 8.64 -53.25 13.03
CA GLU A 643 9.36 -52.02 12.66
C GLU A 643 8.86 -51.40 11.35
N GLU A 644 8.10 -52.14 10.56
CA GLU A 644 7.42 -51.65 9.36
C GLU A 644 6.55 -50.40 9.64
N PHE A 645 5.97 -50.31 10.81
CA PHE A 645 5.09 -49.20 11.22
C PHE A 645 5.81 -48.00 11.81
N ASP A 646 7.12 -48.06 12.08
CA ASP A 646 7.87 -46.99 12.74
C ASP A 646 8.06 -45.77 11.84
N ASN A 647 8.08 -45.93 10.52
CA ASN A 647 8.24 -44.86 9.53
C ASN A 647 6.95 -44.48 8.84
N ILE A 648 5.81 -45.03 9.26
CA ILE A 648 4.50 -44.70 8.72
C ILE A 648 3.92 -43.56 9.52
N ASN A 649 3.59 -42.47 8.85
CA ASN A 649 2.98 -41.28 9.44
C ASN A 649 1.53 -41.05 9.00
N LEU A 650 1.04 -41.81 8.03
CA LEU A 650 -0.35 -41.81 7.61
C LEU A 650 -0.77 -43.25 7.24
N VAL A 651 -1.93 -43.63 7.72
CA VAL A 651 -2.62 -44.86 7.35
C VAL A 651 -3.96 -44.49 6.73
N GLN A 652 -4.25 -45.01 5.55
CA GLN A 652 -5.53 -44.89 4.87
C GLN A 652 -6.15 -46.26 4.66
N ILE A 653 -7.34 -46.49 5.17
CA ILE A 653 -8.04 -47.76 5.07
C ILE A 653 -9.32 -47.54 4.25
N GLN A 654 -9.46 -48.31 3.18
CA GLN A 654 -10.67 -48.34 2.37
C GLN A 654 -11.33 -49.71 2.50
N TYR A 655 -12.65 -49.72 2.59
CA TYR A 655 -13.44 -50.94 2.68
C TYR A 655 -14.91 -50.66 2.26
N SER A 656 -15.68 -51.75 2.06
CA SER A 656 -17.08 -51.69 1.72
C SER A 656 -17.93 -52.40 2.77
N SER A 657 -19.13 -51.91 2.95
CA SER A 657 -20.18 -52.60 3.71
C SER A 657 -21.45 -52.61 2.90
N THR A 658 -22.31 -53.63 3.12
CA THR A 658 -23.54 -53.81 2.41
C THR A 658 -24.73 -53.86 3.36
N VAL A 659 -25.83 -53.27 2.93
CA VAL A 659 -27.13 -53.33 3.62
C VAL A 659 -28.10 -54.11 2.72
N ASP A 660 -28.62 -55.19 3.26
CA ASP A 660 -29.73 -55.93 2.59
C ASP A 660 -31.03 -55.14 2.82
N VAL A 661 -31.60 -54.65 1.72
CA VAL A 661 -32.82 -53.86 1.73
C VAL A 661 -34.05 -54.66 1.21
N THR A 662 -33.93 -55.99 1.21
CA THR A 662 -35.06 -56.89 0.87
C THR A 662 -36.27 -56.57 1.77
N GLY A 663 -37.44 -56.33 1.17
CA GLY A 663 -38.66 -56.00 1.88
C GLY A 663 -38.81 -54.55 2.34
N LEU A 664 -37.89 -53.68 1.96
CA LEU A 664 -38.04 -52.22 2.08
C LEU A 664 -38.63 -51.66 0.78
N ASP A 665 -39.54 -50.71 0.94
CA ASP A 665 -40.19 -50.07 -0.21
C ASP A 665 -39.25 -49.04 -0.90
N GLU A 666 -39.45 -48.85 -2.18
CA GLU A 666 -38.82 -47.74 -2.92
C GLU A 666 -39.13 -46.40 -2.22
N GLY A 667 -38.17 -45.55 -2.10
CA GLY A 667 -38.30 -44.26 -1.39
C GLY A 667 -37.97 -44.32 0.12
N THR A 668 -37.81 -45.52 0.70
CA THR A 668 -37.35 -45.67 2.07
C THR A 668 -35.93 -45.09 2.21
N ILE A 669 -35.70 -44.34 3.27
CA ILE A 669 -34.37 -43.75 3.56
C ILE A 669 -33.67 -44.63 4.60
N ILE A 670 -32.52 -45.15 4.21
CA ILE A 670 -31.59 -45.82 5.13
C ILE A 670 -30.45 -44.90 5.50
N ASN A 671 -29.85 -45.14 6.67
CA ASN A 671 -28.68 -44.42 7.14
C ASN A 671 -27.73 -45.40 7.83
N VAL A 672 -26.45 -45.32 7.50
CA VAL A 672 -25.41 -46.08 8.18
C VAL A 672 -24.57 -45.13 9.02
N ASN A 673 -24.80 -45.09 10.32
CA ASN A 673 -23.95 -44.36 11.27
C ASN A 673 -22.67 -45.18 11.49
N ASN A 674 -21.65 -44.84 10.76
CA ASN A 674 -20.38 -45.54 10.76
C ASN A 674 -19.27 -44.69 11.41
N LYS A 675 -18.74 -45.16 12.54
CA LYS A 675 -17.75 -44.46 13.35
C LYS A 675 -16.50 -45.31 13.55
N ALA A 676 -15.34 -44.68 13.39
CA ALA A 676 -14.05 -45.26 13.72
C ALA A 676 -13.54 -44.70 15.04
N THR A 677 -12.76 -45.48 15.76
CA THR A 677 -12.07 -45.08 16.99
C THR A 677 -10.60 -45.42 16.91
N TYR A 678 -9.75 -44.43 17.22
CA TYR A 678 -8.32 -44.59 17.32
C TYR A 678 -7.80 -43.85 18.54
N LYS A 679 -7.03 -44.55 19.40
CA LYS A 679 -6.53 -43.99 20.65
C LYS A 679 -7.61 -43.30 21.50
N GLY A 680 -8.75 -43.95 21.62
CA GLY A 680 -9.90 -43.45 22.40
C GLY A 680 -10.72 -42.32 21.79
N GLU A 681 -10.35 -41.81 20.64
CA GLU A 681 -11.06 -40.76 19.94
C GLU A 681 -11.93 -41.36 18.79
N THR A 682 -13.22 -41.01 18.81
CA THR A 682 -14.21 -41.49 17.84
C THR A 682 -14.50 -40.41 16.81
N PHE A 683 -14.53 -40.79 15.54
CA PHE A 683 -14.75 -39.89 14.43
C PHE A 683 -15.52 -40.57 13.29
N GLY A 684 -16.16 -39.79 12.47
CA GLY A 684 -16.88 -40.31 11.31
C GLY A 684 -17.74 -39.25 10.63
N PRO A 685 -18.32 -39.58 9.46
CA PRO A 685 -19.14 -38.64 8.72
C PRO A 685 -20.40 -38.24 9.47
N SER A 686 -20.96 -37.09 9.17
CA SER A 686 -22.27 -36.65 9.64
C SER A 686 -23.39 -37.49 9.02
N ALA A 687 -24.51 -37.58 9.72
CA ALA A 687 -25.64 -38.42 9.31
C ALA A 687 -26.24 -38.05 7.94
N ASP A 688 -26.14 -36.80 7.53
CA ASP A 688 -26.60 -36.33 6.22
C ASP A 688 -25.77 -36.85 5.05
N LYS A 689 -24.52 -37.21 5.28
CA LYS A 689 -23.60 -37.77 4.26
C LYS A 689 -23.80 -39.25 4.03
N THR A 690 -24.42 -39.98 4.97
CA THR A 690 -24.56 -41.42 4.98
C THR A 690 -25.98 -41.88 4.71
N LYS A 691 -26.93 -40.97 4.48
CA LYS A 691 -28.29 -41.25 4.07
C LYS A 691 -28.35 -41.70 2.60
N PHE A 692 -29.18 -42.70 2.33
CA PHE A 692 -29.47 -43.19 0.99
C PHE A 692 -30.94 -43.46 0.82
N THR A 693 -31.53 -43.01 -0.29
CA THR A 693 -32.92 -43.30 -0.64
C THR A 693 -32.95 -44.51 -1.55
N ILE A 694 -33.68 -45.56 -1.13
CA ILE A 694 -33.81 -46.80 -1.88
C ILE A 694 -34.54 -46.53 -3.19
N GLY A 695 -33.95 -46.99 -4.28
CA GLY A 695 -34.54 -47.04 -5.61
C GLY A 695 -35.25 -48.34 -5.89
N ASP A 696 -35.83 -48.45 -7.06
CA ASP A 696 -36.50 -49.68 -7.52
C ASP A 696 -35.47 -50.81 -7.68
N SER A 697 -35.62 -51.89 -6.88
CA SER A 697 -34.68 -52.99 -6.83
C SER A 697 -34.67 -53.87 -8.12
N SER A 698 -35.64 -53.64 -9.02
CA SER A 698 -35.72 -54.34 -10.31
C SER A 698 -34.93 -53.64 -11.43
N LYS A 699 -34.44 -52.43 -11.21
CA LYS A 699 -33.68 -51.62 -12.19
C LYS A 699 -32.17 -51.81 -12.07
N ALA A 700 -31.44 -51.29 -13.09
CA ALA A 700 -29.99 -51.25 -13.10
C ALA A 700 -29.42 -50.52 -11.86
N PRO A 701 -28.12 -50.71 -11.50
CA PRO A 701 -27.50 -50.09 -10.34
C PRO A 701 -27.73 -48.60 -10.27
N TYR A 702 -28.02 -48.12 -9.08
CA TYR A 702 -28.28 -46.74 -8.74
C TYR A 702 -27.18 -46.21 -7.79
N GLU A 703 -26.55 -45.13 -8.15
CA GLU A 703 -25.46 -44.53 -7.36
C GLU A 703 -25.82 -43.12 -6.86
N LYS A 704 -25.40 -42.81 -5.65
CA LYS A 704 -25.45 -41.48 -5.06
C LYS A 704 -24.08 -41.16 -4.46
N TYR A 705 -23.48 -40.09 -4.90
CA TYR A 705 -22.20 -39.59 -4.43
C TYR A 705 -22.33 -38.30 -3.62
#